data_4cfb7588dcc9571e34a61824e3e0ea01
#
_entry.id   4cfb7588dcc9571e34a61824e3e0ea01
#
_cell.length_a   1.000
_cell.length_b   1.000
_cell.length_c   1.000
_cell.angle_alpha   90.00
_cell.angle_beta   90.00
_cell.angle_gamma   90.00
#
_symmetry.space_group_name_H-M   'P 1'
#
loop_
_entity.id
_entity.type
_entity.pdbx_description
1 polymer ?
#
loop_
_entity_poly.entity_id
_entity_poly.type
_entity_poly.pdbx_seq_one_letter_code
_entity_poly.pdbx_strand_id
1 'polypeptide(L)'
;MYHTAGRLALILSLGLLNLDAVAQTNPTDSISESRDSVRHISEVVVYARQMLGSKFEARNRTGSAYYLSPKELAKFGYTDISRMLRAVPGVNIYEEDGYGLRPNISLRGTKAERSERISLMEDGILAAPAPYAAPAAYYFPNAARMYAIEVLKGSSQVQYGPFTTGGAVNMVSTPIPKTFHAGLRSSYGSYGTFNSYVHVGNDHKHIGYLIEYLRYQSKGFKKDEPNERTGFYRNDVVGKLRLHSDEGAETRQALELKLGFANEHSDESYVGLSEQDFASRPYYRYRGAQMDNLRTRHVQTALTHLIDFTGGMKVTTSVYYNYFWRNWYKLNDVRVGDQKGEKRTIEEVLADPETNARYLDILTGATDRLGEALMLRANQRSYHSRGIQTKVEYRLPFLSSYLQLEAGARYHADVEDRFQHDDSYSIEGGKMSLFRAGLPGSQSNRITTAHAFASYLLGKWTRAGWTITAGLRLEDVELYKRDYTTQDPRRTGHLRIEGSNHATALLPSLGINYRILRPLSIFAGVHQGFAPPSVMTYYKQKPEKSINLEAGLRLTTEDLKVEAIGYYNDYSNMLGSDLAAAGGQGTLDQFTVGAARVQGFEFLASWQPLPKSWEVRLPVQVSYTLTDTQMKNEFYSSAWGEVFAGDELPYIFRHAVNAQLGLEYKWLEANLSIRYNSDMRTTPGQGRIAKAHLIPSHTILDASLKARINRYLTLSLNAVNLANKVYLVSRHPSGLRPGHPFGIYGGVRINL
;
A
#
# COMPACT_ATOMS: atom_id res chain seq x y z
N MET A 1 -29.70 -11.86 34.11
CA MET A 1 -28.55 -12.01 33.18
C MET A 1 -28.11 -13.48 33.04
N TYR A 2 -29.01 -14.44 33.00
CA TYR A 2 -28.68 -15.88 32.92
C TYR A 2 -29.48 -16.67 31.87
N HIS A 3 -30.09 -15.99 30.86
CA HIS A 3 -30.92 -16.66 29.85
C HIS A 3 -30.40 -16.60 28.41
N THR A 4 -29.27 -15.94 28.15
CA THR A 4 -28.72 -15.81 26.77
C THR A 4 -27.56 -16.75 26.46
N ALA A 5 -26.92 -17.35 27.46
CA ALA A 5 -25.83 -18.30 27.25
C ALA A 5 -26.29 -19.72 26.84
N GLY A 6 -27.53 -20.08 27.16
CA GLY A 6 -28.08 -21.42 26.88
C GLY A 6 -28.52 -21.64 25.44
N ARG A 7 -28.78 -20.59 24.66
CA ARG A 7 -29.22 -20.71 23.25
C ARG A 7 -28.07 -20.82 22.24
N LEU A 8 -26.88 -20.33 22.56
CA LEU A 8 -25.71 -20.50 21.69
C LEU A 8 -25.12 -21.93 21.77
N ALA A 9 -25.22 -22.56 22.93
CA ALA A 9 -24.77 -23.94 23.12
C ALA A 9 -25.66 -24.96 22.41
N LEU A 10 -26.97 -24.66 22.24
CA LEU A 10 -27.92 -25.54 21.58
C LEU A 10 -27.81 -25.52 20.05
N ILE A 11 -27.34 -24.42 19.45
CA ILE A 11 -27.10 -24.31 18.00
C ILE A 11 -25.80 -25.03 17.61
N LEU A 12 -24.81 -25.08 18.47
CA LEU A 12 -23.56 -25.84 18.26
C LEU A 12 -23.77 -27.36 18.45
N SER A 13 -24.68 -27.79 19.31
CA SER A 13 -24.96 -29.20 19.55
C SER A 13 -25.87 -29.85 18.49
N LEU A 14 -26.73 -29.10 17.84
CA LEU A 14 -27.59 -29.60 16.72
C LEU A 14 -26.84 -29.72 15.38
N GLY A 15 -25.72 -29.02 15.21
CA GLY A 15 -24.85 -29.14 14.03
C GLY A 15 -23.92 -30.35 14.07
N LEU A 16 -23.72 -30.98 15.22
CA LEU A 16 -22.82 -32.11 15.39
C LEU A 16 -23.51 -33.49 15.26
N LEU A 17 -24.84 -33.54 15.35
CA LEU A 17 -25.61 -34.80 15.35
C LEU A 17 -26.01 -35.32 13.95
N ASN A 18 -25.67 -34.65 12.88
CA ASN A 18 -25.90 -35.12 11.50
C ASN A 18 -24.62 -35.57 10.75
N LEU A 19 -23.52 -35.81 11.47
CA LEU A 19 -22.23 -36.17 10.85
C LEU A 19 -21.94 -37.68 10.79
N ASP A 20 -22.80 -38.54 11.34
CA ASP A 20 -22.50 -39.98 11.47
C ASP A 20 -23.06 -40.89 10.35
N ALA A 21 -23.59 -40.36 9.28
CA ALA A 21 -24.25 -41.16 8.25
C ALA A 21 -23.58 -41.22 6.86
N VAL A 22 -22.30 -40.78 6.71
CA VAL A 22 -21.57 -40.92 5.41
C VAL A 22 -20.11 -41.32 5.63
N ALA A 23 -19.91 -42.46 6.27
CA ALA A 23 -18.57 -43.02 6.40
C ALA A 23 -18.59 -44.50 5.97
N GLN A 24 -18.84 -44.72 4.67
CA GLN A 24 -18.42 -45.96 3.99
C GLN A 24 -18.67 -45.85 2.48
N THR A 25 -17.82 -45.17 1.77
CA THR A 25 -17.48 -45.46 0.38
C THR A 25 -16.00 -45.17 0.22
N ASN A 26 -15.25 -46.13 -0.21
CA ASN A 26 -13.84 -45.96 -0.59
C ASN A 26 -13.72 -44.78 -1.54
N PRO A 27 -12.95 -43.77 -1.19
CA PRO A 27 -12.64 -42.74 -2.15
C PRO A 27 -11.46 -43.24 -2.99
N THR A 28 -11.70 -43.75 -4.16
CA THR A 28 -10.80 -43.40 -5.23
C THR A 28 -10.85 -41.89 -5.29
N ASP A 29 -9.87 -41.24 -4.68
CA ASP A 29 -9.63 -39.81 -4.77
C ASP A 29 -9.37 -39.44 -6.22
N SER A 30 -10.42 -39.35 -6.98
CA SER A 30 -10.45 -38.39 -8.04
C SER A 30 -10.64 -37.01 -7.36
N ILE A 31 -9.53 -36.44 -6.77
CA ILE A 31 -9.27 -35.05 -7.03
C ILE A 31 -9.43 -35.01 -8.55
N SER A 32 -10.51 -34.39 -9.02
CA SER A 32 -10.56 -33.98 -10.40
C SER A 32 -9.34 -33.07 -10.54
N GLU A 33 -8.20 -33.68 -10.86
CA GLU A 33 -7.18 -32.98 -11.59
C GLU A 33 -8.01 -32.31 -12.68
N SER A 34 -8.21 -31.00 -12.55
CA SER A 34 -8.50 -30.26 -13.75
C SER A 34 -7.37 -30.71 -14.66
N ARG A 35 -7.63 -31.70 -15.52
CA ARG A 35 -6.79 -32.05 -16.65
C ARG A 35 -6.29 -30.69 -17.08
N ASP A 36 -4.99 -30.52 -17.30
CA ASP A 36 -4.42 -29.34 -17.92
C ASP A 36 -5.32 -28.95 -19.09
N SER A 37 -6.38 -28.21 -18.75
CA SER A 37 -7.20 -27.54 -19.75
C SER A 37 -6.19 -26.61 -20.37
N VAL A 38 -5.95 -26.75 -21.66
CA VAL A 38 -5.01 -25.99 -22.47
C VAL A 38 -5.17 -24.55 -22.06
N ARG A 39 -4.35 -24.08 -21.10
CA ARG A 39 -4.39 -22.70 -20.64
C ARG A 39 -3.88 -21.86 -21.79
N HIS A 40 -4.68 -20.91 -22.24
CA HIS A 40 -4.23 -19.96 -23.26
C HIS A 40 -2.94 -19.29 -22.79
N ILE A 41 -2.01 -19.07 -23.70
CA ILE A 41 -0.71 -18.44 -23.37
C ILE A 41 -0.87 -17.08 -22.69
N SER A 42 -1.91 -16.33 -23.03
CA SER A 42 -2.30 -15.09 -22.37
C SER A 42 -2.59 -15.29 -20.88
N GLU A 43 -3.19 -16.41 -20.47
CA GLU A 43 -3.42 -16.73 -19.06
C GLU A 43 -2.12 -17.09 -18.36
N VAL A 44 -1.22 -17.82 -19.01
CA VAL A 44 0.07 -18.20 -18.44
C VAL A 44 0.94 -16.97 -18.18
N VAL A 45 0.97 -16.00 -19.10
CA VAL A 45 1.71 -14.72 -18.91
C VAL A 45 1.15 -13.91 -17.75
N VAL A 46 -0.18 -13.82 -17.63
CA VAL A 46 -0.82 -13.12 -16.51
C VAL A 46 -0.48 -13.81 -15.19
N TYR A 47 -0.58 -15.14 -15.15
CA TYR A 47 -0.29 -15.94 -13.96
C TYR A 47 1.18 -15.82 -13.51
N ALA A 48 2.11 -15.73 -14.45
CA ALA A 48 3.54 -15.60 -14.15
C ALA A 48 3.92 -14.31 -13.40
N ARG A 49 3.07 -13.27 -13.47
CA ARG A 49 3.26 -11.96 -12.81
C ARG A 49 2.50 -11.81 -11.51
N GLN A 50 1.63 -12.74 -11.20
CA GLN A 50 0.82 -12.74 -9.99
C GLN A 50 1.53 -13.48 -8.86
N MET A 51 1.29 -13.04 -7.63
CA MET A 51 1.73 -13.75 -6.43
C MET A 51 0.76 -14.88 -6.07
N LEU A 52 -0.52 -14.65 -6.26
CA LEU A 52 -1.62 -15.54 -5.85
C LEU A 52 -2.46 -16.00 -7.02
N GLY A 53 -2.82 -15.11 -7.93
CA GLY A 53 -3.64 -15.37 -9.11
C GLY A 53 -5.13 -15.57 -8.84
N SER A 54 -5.52 -16.00 -7.65
CA SER A 54 -6.92 -16.23 -7.29
C SER A 54 -7.17 -16.25 -5.78
N LYS A 55 -8.45 -16.15 -5.40
CA LYS A 55 -8.89 -16.36 -4.00
C LYS A 55 -8.66 -17.80 -3.52
N PHE A 56 -8.74 -18.76 -4.42
CA PHE A 56 -8.49 -20.16 -4.10
C PHE A 56 -7.03 -20.36 -3.70
N GLU A 57 -6.09 -19.88 -4.50
CA GLU A 57 -4.66 -19.93 -4.18
C GLU A 57 -4.31 -19.20 -2.89
N ALA A 58 -4.90 -18.00 -2.66
CA ALA A 58 -4.72 -17.26 -1.42
C ALA A 58 -5.09 -18.08 -0.19
N ARG A 59 -6.21 -18.82 -0.24
CA ARG A 59 -6.70 -19.65 0.87
C ARG A 59 -5.97 -20.96 1.07
N ASN A 60 -5.30 -21.48 0.04
CA ASN A 60 -4.55 -22.72 0.12
C ASN A 60 -3.05 -22.50 0.40
N ARG A 61 -2.64 -21.25 0.67
CA ARG A 61 -1.28 -20.95 1.12
C ARG A 61 -1.03 -21.46 2.54
N THR A 62 0.24 -21.76 2.82
CA THR A 62 0.72 -22.13 4.16
C THR A 62 0.98 -20.93 5.07
N GLY A 63 0.57 -19.74 4.65
CA GLY A 63 0.64 -18.48 5.38
C GLY A 63 -0.51 -17.55 5.01
N SER A 64 -0.59 -16.40 5.67
CA SER A 64 -1.64 -15.41 5.46
C SER A 64 -1.52 -14.72 4.10
N ALA A 65 -2.58 -14.74 3.32
CA ALA A 65 -2.64 -14.12 2.00
C ALA A 65 -4.05 -13.63 1.69
N TYR A 66 -4.17 -12.55 0.92
CA TYR A 66 -5.46 -12.02 0.48
C TYR A 66 -5.41 -11.59 -0.99
N TYR A 67 -6.45 -11.94 -1.74
CA TYR A 67 -6.64 -11.59 -3.15
C TYR A 67 -7.91 -10.76 -3.30
N LEU A 68 -7.74 -9.45 -3.60
CA LEU A 68 -8.86 -8.59 -4.00
C LEU A 68 -9.11 -8.78 -5.50
N SER A 69 -10.23 -9.40 -5.79
CA SER A 69 -10.65 -9.67 -7.17
C SER A 69 -11.18 -8.41 -7.88
N PRO A 70 -11.27 -8.44 -9.23
CA PRO A 70 -11.89 -7.35 -10.00
C PRO A 70 -13.30 -6.98 -9.54
N LYS A 71 -14.10 -7.99 -9.11
CA LYS A 71 -15.46 -7.78 -8.57
C LYS A 71 -15.41 -6.98 -7.27
N GLU A 72 -14.49 -7.28 -6.35
CA GLU A 72 -14.35 -6.56 -5.08
C GLU A 72 -13.83 -5.14 -5.27
N LEU A 73 -12.83 -4.95 -6.15
CA LEU A 73 -12.33 -3.61 -6.48
C LEU A 73 -13.43 -2.72 -7.08
N ALA A 74 -14.29 -3.31 -7.90
CA ALA A 74 -15.40 -2.60 -8.51
C ALA A 74 -16.56 -2.31 -7.54
N LYS A 75 -16.65 -3.00 -6.38
CA LYS A 75 -17.84 -3.03 -5.50
C LYS A 75 -18.32 -1.65 -5.06
N PHE A 76 -17.43 -0.78 -4.62
CA PHE A 76 -17.73 0.58 -4.17
C PHE A 76 -17.27 1.66 -5.16
N GLY A 77 -16.64 1.28 -6.27
CA GLY A 77 -16.09 2.24 -7.24
C GLY A 77 -14.99 3.14 -6.67
N TYR A 78 -14.30 2.70 -5.62
CA TYR A 78 -13.19 3.46 -5.04
C TYR A 78 -12.06 3.70 -6.04
N THR A 79 -11.47 4.90 -5.97
CA THR A 79 -10.22 5.25 -6.64
C THR A 79 -9.03 5.24 -5.66
N ASP A 80 -9.33 5.34 -4.38
CA ASP A 80 -8.41 5.39 -3.26
C ASP A 80 -8.03 3.97 -2.81
N ILE A 81 -6.75 3.62 -2.93
CA ILE A 81 -6.19 2.33 -2.48
C ILE A 81 -6.41 2.10 -0.98
N SER A 82 -6.38 3.16 -0.17
CA SER A 82 -6.61 3.08 1.26
C SER A 82 -8.01 2.54 1.56
N ARG A 83 -9.01 2.95 0.79
CA ARG A 83 -10.39 2.45 0.91
C ARG A 83 -10.53 1.01 0.41
N MET A 84 -9.82 0.63 -0.64
CA MET A 84 -9.86 -0.74 -1.20
C MET A 84 -9.27 -1.76 -0.23
N LEU A 85 -8.17 -1.43 0.45
CA LEU A 85 -7.47 -2.35 1.35
C LEU A 85 -8.10 -2.48 2.75
N ARG A 86 -9.07 -1.64 3.12
CA ARG A 86 -9.74 -1.67 4.43
C ARG A 86 -10.40 -3.01 4.78
N ALA A 87 -10.80 -3.78 3.76
CA ALA A 87 -11.42 -5.07 3.93
C ALA A 87 -10.41 -6.21 4.21
N VAL A 88 -9.11 -5.93 4.10
CA VAL A 88 -8.04 -6.92 4.28
C VAL A 88 -7.58 -6.92 5.73
N PRO A 89 -7.77 -8.01 6.50
CA PRO A 89 -7.30 -8.08 7.87
C PRO A 89 -5.78 -7.93 7.96
N GLY A 90 -5.27 -7.35 9.04
CA GLY A 90 -3.83 -7.14 9.27
C GLY A 90 -3.21 -6.01 8.43
N VAL A 91 -4.00 -5.30 7.63
CA VAL A 91 -3.58 -4.07 6.94
C VAL A 91 -3.92 -2.87 7.82
N ASN A 92 -2.90 -2.13 8.25
CA ASN A 92 -3.06 -0.86 8.93
C ASN A 92 -2.83 0.29 7.96
N ILE A 93 -3.77 1.22 7.92
CA ILE A 93 -3.75 2.37 7.00
C ILE A 93 -4.15 3.60 7.78
N TYR A 94 -3.32 4.64 7.76
CA TYR A 94 -3.76 5.97 8.14
C TYR A 94 -3.81 6.90 6.93
N GLU A 95 -4.86 7.70 6.87
CA GLU A 95 -5.13 8.62 5.76
C GLU A 95 -4.38 9.94 5.99
N GLU A 96 -4.16 10.68 4.91
CA GLU A 96 -3.47 11.97 4.98
C GLU A 96 -4.18 13.03 4.13
N ASP A 97 -4.51 12.72 2.87
CA ASP A 97 -5.04 13.67 1.90
C ASP A 97 -6.55 13.52 1.64
N GLY A 98 -7.15 12.40 2.05
CA GLY A 98 -8.56 12.07 1.87
C GLY A 98 -8.92 11.51 0.49
N TYR A 99 -7.99 11.50 -0.48
CA TYR A 99 -8.15 10.97 -1.83
C TYR A 99 -7.28 9.75 -2.13
N GLY A 100 -6.40 9.36 -1.18
CA GLY A 100 -5.48 8.23 -1.33
C GLY A 100 -4.32 8.49 -2.28
N LEU A 101 -3.91 9.75 -2.44
CA LEU A 101 -2.78 10.13 -3.28
C LEU A 101 -1.44 9.76 -2.64
N ARG A 102 -1.42 9.68 -1.31
CA ARG A 102 -0.23 9.41 -0.47
C ARG A 102 -0.55 8.28 0.51
N PRO A 103 -0.67 7.03 0.03
CA PRO A 103 -1.06 5.94 0.92
C PRO A 103 0.04 5.62 1.94
N ASN A 104 -0.39 5.53 3.20
CA ASN A 104 0.42 5.09 4.32
C ASN A 104 -0.10 3.72 4.76
N ILE A 105 0.52 2.67 4.25
CA ILE A 105 0.09 1.28 4.39
C ILE A 105 1.16 0.49 5.11
N SER A 106 0.77 -0.24 6.14
CA SER A 106 1.61 -1.26 6.76
C SER A 106 0.85 -2.57 6.94
N LEU A 107 1.60 -3.64 7.13
CA LEU A 107 1.09 -4.96 7.38
C LEU A 107 1.55 -5.40 8.77
N ARG A 108 0.59 -5.88 9.61
CA ARG A 108 0.87 -6.41 10.95
C ARG A 108 1.74 -5.48 11.82
N GLY A 109 1.38 -4.19 11.86
CA GLY A 109 2.00 -3.23 12.77
C GLY A 109 3.43 -2.82 12.46
N THR A 110 3.90 -3.00 11.21
CA THR A 110 5.11 -2.33 10.74
C THR A 110 4.84 -0.84 10.54
N LYS A 111 5.89 -0.05 10.37
CA LYS A 111 5.78 1.38 10.11
C LYS A 111 5.04 1.65 8.79
N ALA A 112 4.00 2.50 8.82
CA ALA A 112 3.10 2.70 7.69
C ALA A 112 3.48 3.87 6.77
N GLU A 113 4.25 4.83 7.25
CA GLU A 113 4.56 6.09 6.56
C GLU A 113 5.14 5.84 5.18
N ARG A 114 4.46 6.42 4.15
CA ARG A 114 4.81 6.25 2.73
C ARG A 114 4.99 4.79 2.31
N SER A 115 4.33 3.87 3.02
CA SER A 115 4.37 2.43 2.70
C SER A 115 5.80 1.87 2.58
N GLU A 116 6.76 2.43 3.33
CA GLU A 116 8.19 2.15 3.18
C GLU A 116 8.63 0.76 3.69
N ARG A 117 7.75 0.04 4.43
CA ARG A 117 8.05 -1.28 5.02
C ARG A 117 7.28 -2.41 4.36
N ILE A 118 6.78 -2.20 3.15
CA ILE A 118 6.16 -3.23 2.32
C ILE A 118 6.92 -3.37 1.00
N SER A 119 7.01 -4.60 0.48
CA SER A 119 7.49 -4.85 -0.88
C SER A 119 6.36 -4.51 -1.86
N LEU A 120 6.30 -3.23 -2.27
CA LEU A 120 5.31 -2.74 -3.22
C LEU A 120 5.71 -3.10 -4.64
N MET A 121 4.83 -3.79 -5.36
CA MET A 121 5.06 -4.24 -6.74
C MET A 121 3.91 -3.88 -7.66
N GLU A 122 4.21 -3.76 -8.95
CA GLU A 122 3.25 -3.80 -10.04
C GLU A 122 3.67 -4.91 -11.01
N ASP A 123 2.77 -5.88 -11.23
CA ASP A 123 3.04 -7.07 -12.06
C ASP A 123 4.31 -7.84 -11.64
N GLY A 124 4.57 -7.94 -10.33
CA GLY A 124 5.72 -8.63 -9.76
C GLY A 124 7.06 -7.87 -9.84
N ILE A 125 7.06 -6.64 -10.35
CA ILE A 125 8.23 -5.74 -10.43
C ILE A 125 8.12 -4.68 -9.34
N LEU A 126 9.22 -4.38 -8.64
CA LEU A 126 9.25 -3.34 -7.60
C LEU A 126 8.83 -1.99 -8.17
N ALA A 127 7.82 -1.37 -7.54
CA ALA A 127 7.16 -0.16 -8.01
C ALA A 127 7.54 1.10 -7.22
N ALA A 128 8.05 0.96 -5.97
CA ALA A 128 8.57 2.10 -5.23
C ALA A 128 9.73 2.75 -6.00
N PRO A 129 9.91 4.07 -5.99
CA PRO A 129 10.89 4.77 -6.85
C PRO A 129 12.34 4.32 -6.66
N ALA A 130 12.77 4.09 -5.42
CA ALA A 130 14.08 3.56 -5.08
C ALA A 130 13.96 2.67 -3.83
N PRO A 131 13.51 1.41 -3.98
CA PRO A 131 13.12 0.57 -2.84
C PRO A 131 14.28 0.23 -1.90
N TYR A 132 15.53 0.30 -2.34
CA TYR A 132 16.70 0.05 -1.49
C TYR A 132 17.36 1.35 -1.00
N ALA A 133 17.58 2.34 -1.88
CA ALA A 133 18.27 3.58 -1.52
C ALA A 133 17.38 4.57 -0.76
N ALA A 134 16.06 4.59 -1.05
CA ALA A 134 15.07 5.51 -0.45
C ALA A 134 13.66 4.89 -0.50
N PRO A 135 13.31 4.02 0.46
CA PRO A 135 12.16 3.12 0.37
C PRO A 135 10.77 3.77 0.37
N ALA A 136 10.67 5.04 0.76
CA ALA A 136 9.39 5.75 0.80
C ALA A 136 8.68 5.77 -0.57
N ALA A 137 7.50 5.17 -0.68
CA ALA A 137 6.74 5.02 -1.91
C ALA A 137 6.02 6.33 -2.29
N TYR A 138 6.76 7.34 -2.71
CA TYR A 138 6.20 8.58 -3.24
C TYR A 138 5.50 8.42 -4.61
N TYR A 139 5.83 7.39 -5.35
CA TYR A 139 5.00 6.86 -6.42
C TYR A 139 4.28 5.63 -5.90
N PHE A 140 2.98 5.59 -6.14
CA PHE A 140 2.14 4.44 -5.88
C PHE A 140 1.29 4.17 -7.13
N PRO A 141 1.26 2.93 -7.67
CA PRO A 141 0.48 2.62 -8.85
C PRO A 141 -1.00 2.97 -8.66
N ASN A 142 -1.65 3.50 -9.71
CA ASN A 142 -3.04 3.94 -9.64
C ASN A 142 -3.99 2.75 -9.45
N ALA A 143 -4.56 2.61 -8.25
CA ALA A 143 -5.46 1.51 -7.92
C ALA A 143 -6.70 1.44 -8.82
N ALA A 144 -7.15 2.58 -9.33
CA ALA A 144 -8.33 2.67 -10.21
C ALA A 144 -8.16 1.98 -11.58
N ARG A 145 -6.91 1.72 -12.06
CA ARG A 145 -6.64 0.94 -13.29
C ARG A 145 -6.24 -0.51 -13.02
N MET A 146 -6.19 -0.95 -11.76
CA MET A 146 -5.77 -2.31 -11.43
C MET A 146 -6.88 -3.32 -11.66
N TYR A 147 -6.47 -4.48 -12.15
CA TYR A 147 -7.32 -5.65 -12.31
C TYR A 147 -7.54 -6.38 -10.99
N ALA A 148 -6.46 -6.56 -10.21
CA ALA A 148 -6.50 -7.20 -8.91
C ALA A 148 -5.43 -6.61 -7.98
N ILE A 149 -5.57 -6.84 -6.67
CA ILE A 149 -4.55 -6.52 -5.67
C ILE A 149 -4.30 -7.77 -4.83
N GLU A 150 -3.04 -8.10 -4.67
CA GLU A 150 -2.57 -9.26 -3.93
C GLU A 150 -1.78 -8.82 -2.71
N VAL A 151 -2.10 -9.38 -1.55
CA VAL A 151 -1.43 -9.06 -0.28
C VAL A 151 -0.92 -10.36 0.32
N LEU A 152 0.38 -10.44 0.55
CA LEU A 152 1.03 -11.53 1.25
C LEU A 152 1.58 -11.04 2.59
N LYS A 153 1.31 -11.80 3.63
CA LYS A 153 1.79 -11.57 5.00
C LYS A 153 2.29 -12.92 5.53
N GLY A 154 3.33 -12.91 6.32
CA GLY A 154 3.79 -14.15 6.98
C GLY A 154 4.67 -15.05 6.11
N SER A 155 4.69 -16.35 6.45
CA SER A 155 5.70 -17.32 5.96
C SER A 155 5.73 -17.56 4.46
N SER A 156 4.65 -17.29 3.75
CA SER A 156 4.56 -17.52 2.31
C SER A 156 5.09 -16.38 1.44
N GLN A 157 5.74 -15.37 2.03
CA GLN A 157 6.23 -14.19 1.28
C GLN A 157 7.73 -14.22 0.93
N VAL A 158 8.46 -15.29 1.26
CA VAL A 158 9.93 -15.37 1.07
C VAL A 158 10.41 -15.05 -0.35
N GLN A 159 9.57 -15.28 -1.35
CA GLN A 159 9.83 -14.96 -2.76
C GLN A 159 9.92 -13.45 -3.02
N TYR A 160 9.30 -12.61 -2.16
CA TYR A 160 9.07 -11.20 -2.42
C TYR A 160 9.75 -10.31 -1.37
N GLY A 161 10.80 -9.63 -1.78
CA GLY A 161 11.59 -8.68 -0.98
C GLY A 161 11.80 -7.36 -1.72
N PRO A 162 12.49 -6.39 -1.07
CA PRO A 162 13.37 -6.53 0.10
C PRO A 162 12.68 -6.48 1.47
N PHE A 163 11.44 -5.99 1.59
CA PHE A 163 10.80 -5.78 2.88
C PHE A 163 10.00 -7.01 3.31
N THR A 164 10.68 -7.98 3.90
CA THR A 164 10.06 -9.23 4.34
C THR A 164 9.64 -9.20 5.83
N THR A 165 9.91 -8.11 6.56
CA THR A 165 9.36 -7.87 7.90
C THR A 165 7.89 -7.48 7.86
N GLY A 166 7.47 -6.70 6.86
CA GLY A 166 6.08 -6.25 6.69
C GLY A 166 5.25 -7.20 5.84
N GLY A 167 5.69 -7.43 4.63
CA GLY A 167 4.96 -8.21 3.64
C GLY A 167 5.05 -7.65 2.22
N ALA A 168 4.25 -8.19 1.31
CA ALA A 168 4.25 -7.81 -0.08
C ALA A 168 2.84 -7.42 -0.56
N VAL A 169 2.76 -6.35 -1.32
CA VAL A 169 1.56 -5.91 -2.03
C VAL A 169 1.87 -5.84 -3.51
N ASN A 170 1.16 -6.62 -4.32
CA ASN A 170 1.29 -6.62 -5.78
C ASN A 170 0.02 -6.06 -6.43
N MET A 171 0.20 -5.00 -7.19
CA MET A 171 -0.83 -4.36 -7.99
C MET A 171 -0.84 -5.02 -9.37
N VAL A 172 -1.84 -5.85 -9.64
CA VAL A 172 -1.96 -6.55 -10.93
C VAL A 172 -2.64 -5.62 -11.94
N SER A 173 -1.91 -5.21 -12.97
CA SER A 173 -2.44 -4.34 -14.02
C SER A 173 -3.36 -5.10 -14.98
N THR A 174 -4.23 -4.38 -15.69
CA THR A 174 -5.18 -4.96 -16.66
C THR A 174 -4.46 -5.89 -17.65
N PRO A 175 -4.86 -7.17 -17.78
CA PRO A 175 -4.28 -8.09 -18.75
C PRO A 175 -4.71 -7.75 -20.17
N ILE A 176 -3.91 -8.16 -21.17
CA ILE A 176 -4.33 -8.14 -22.58
C ILE A 176 -5.52 -9.09 -22.74
N PRO A 177 -6.69 -8.64 -23.22
CA PRO A 177 -7.87 -9.47 -23.35
C PRO A 177 -7.73 -10.49 -24.49
N LYS A 178 -8.32 -11.67 -24.34
CA LYS A 178 -8.25 -12.76 -25.35
C LYS A 178 -8.98 -12.45 -26.66
N THR A 179 -10.01 -11.63 -26.59
CA THR A 179 -10.81 -11.16 -27.72
C THR A 179 -10.89 -9.65 -27.69
N PHE A 180 -11.30 -9.03 -28.78
CA PHE A 180 -11.49 -7.60 -28.78
C PHE A 180 -12.38 -7.15 -27.61
N HIS A 181 -11.87 -6.23 -26.84
CA HIS A 181 -12.57 -5.64 -25.72
C HIS A 181 -12.23 -4.15 -25.60
N ALA A 182 -13.26 -3.34 -25.53
CA ALA A 182 -13.14 -1.92 -25.25
C ALA A 182 -14.03 -1.55 -24.08
N GLY A 183 -13.50 -0.79 -23.13
CA GLY A 183 -14.23 -0.41 -21.93
C GLY A 183 -14.02 1.04 -21.54
N LEU A 184 -15.11 1.65 -21.05
CA LEU A 184 -15.12 2.96 -20.41
C LEU A 184 -15.72 2.83 -19.02
N ARG A 185 -15.07 3.40 -18.04
CA ARG A 185 -15.62 3.62 -16.69
C ARG A 185 -15.38 5.08 -16.33
N SER A 186 -16.46 5.85 -16.19
CA SER A 186 -16.38 7.26 -15.84
C SER A 186 -17.30 7.60 -14.69
N SER A 187 -16.90 8.52 -13.81
CA SER A 187 -17.71 9.04 -12.71
C SER A 187 -17.45 10.52 -12.46
N TYR A 188 -18.48 11.23 -12.02
CA TYR A 188 -18.42 12.63 -11.65
C TYR A 188 -19.25 12.88 -10.39
N GLY A 189 -18.84 13.82 -9.55
CA GLY A 189 -19.60 14.13 -8.34
C GLY A 189 -19.00 15.22 -7.46
N SER A 190 -19.19 15.07 -6.17
CA SER A 190 -18.80 16.05 -5.14
C SER A 190 -17.38 16.57 -5.32
N TYR A 191 -17.17 17.84 -5.01
CA TYR A 191 -15.89 18.55 -5.12
C TYR A 191 -15.34 18.62 -6.55
N GLY A 192 -16.20 18.53 -7.56
CA GLY A 192 -15.78 18.47 -8.96
C GLY A 192 -14.88 17.28 -9.26
N THR A 193 -15.02 16.20 -8.48
CA THR A 193 -14.23 14.99 -8.67
C THR A 193 -14.67 14.28 -9.93
N PHE A 194 -13.73 14.03 -10.83
CA PHE A 194 -13.90 13.30 -12.07
C PHE A 194 -12.88 12.18 -12.16
N ASN A 195 -13.35 10.98 -12.44
CA ASN A 195 -12.52 9.82 -12.73
C ASN A 195 -12.99 9.20 -14.03
N SER A 196 -12.07 8.93 -14.95
CA SER A 196 -12.35 8.26 -16.22
C SER A 196 -11.24 7.30 -16.55
N TYR A 197 -11.59 6.04 -16.79
CA TYR A 197 -10.69 4.99 -17.23
C TYR A 197 -11.23 4.37 -18.51
N VAL A 198 -10.38 4.37 -19.53
CA VAL A 198 -10.67 3.83 -20.86
C VAL A 198 -9.61 2.80 -21.20
N HIS A 199 -10.02 1.70 -21.78
CA HIS A 199 -9.08 0.72 -22.31
C HIS A 199 -9.61 0.07 -23.58
N VAL A 200 -8.68 -0.37 -24.43
CA VAL A 200 -8.95 -1.16 -25.64
C VAL A 200 -7.83 -2.16 -25.84
N GLY A 201 -8.18 -3.39 -26.18
CA GLY A 201 -7.21 -4.44 -26.43
C GLY A 201 -7.79 -5.61 -27.19
N ASN A 202 -6.89 -6.45 -27.65
CA ASN A 202 -7.19 -7.71 -28.33
C ASN A 202 -5.96 -8.63 -28.29
N ASP A 203 -6.18 -9.93 -28.41
CA ASP A 203 -5.13 -10.91 -28.63
C ASP A 203 -5.53 -11.73 -29.87
N HIS A 204 -4.80 -11.56 -30.98
CA HIS A 204 -5.11 -12.18 -32.24
C HIS A 204 -3.90 -12.92 -32.80
N LYS A 205 -4.07 -14.25 -33.06
CA LYS A 205 -3.02 -15.15 -33.55
C LYS A 205 -1.77 -15.10 -32.67
N HIS A 206 -0.80 -14.28 -33.04
CA HIS A 206 0.52 -14.17 -32.41
C HIS A 206 0.78 -12.81 -31.76
N ILE A 207 -0.17 -11.89 -31.87
CA ILE A 207 0.01 -10.50 -31.41
C ILE A 207 -1.14 -10.09 -30.52
N GLY A 208 -0.82 -9.76 -29.26
CA GLY A 208 -1.75 -9.16 -28.32
C GLY A 208 -1.39 -7.72 -28.03
N TYR A 209 -2.39 -6.85 -27.83
CA TYR A 209 -2.17 -5.46 -27.44
C TYR A 209 -3.21 -4.98 -26.43
N LEU A 210 -2.82 -4.01 -25.62
CA LEU A 210 -3.70 -3.26 -24.73
C LEU A 210 -3.20 -1.82 -24.65
N ILE A 211 -4.12 -0.87 -24.72
CA ILE A 211 -3.87 0.53 -24.42
C ILE A 211 -4.90 0.96 -23.39
N GLU A 212 -4.44 1.62 -22.32
CA GLU A 212 -5.29 2.12 -21.25
C GLU A 212 -4.91 3.55 -20.86
N TYR A 213 -5.93 4.36 -20.53
CA TYR A 213 -5.78 5.71 -20.04
C TYR A 213 -6.67 5.96 -18.85
N LEU A 214 -6.10 6.54 -17.80
CA LEU A 214 -6.81 6.98 -16.60
C LEU A 214 -6.62 8.48 -16.40
N ARG A 215 -7.72 9.19 -16.19
CA ARG A 215 -7.76 10.54 -15.63
C ARG A 215 -8.46 10.53 -14.30
N TYR A 216 -7.82 11.06 -13.25
CA TYR A 216 -8.41 11.26 -11.94
C TYR A 216 -8.13 12.67 -11.47
N GLN A 217 -9.16 13.44 -11.14
CA GLN A 217 -9.03 14.83 -10.70
C GLN A 217 -10.12 15.21 -9.71
N SER A 218 -9.84 16.23 -8.90
CA SER A 218 -10.80 16.89 -8.03
C SER A 218 -10.42 18.36 -7.87
N LYS A 219 -11.40 19.23 -7.58
CA LYS A 219 -11.15 20.60 -7.14
C LYS A 219 -10.72 20.68 -5.67
N GLY A 220 -10.82 19.54 -4.92
CA GLY A 220 -10.52 19.46 -3.50
C GLY A 220 -11.70 19.86 -2.62
N PHE A 221 -11.71 19.38 -1.39
CA PHE A 221 -12.73 19.71 -0.39
C PHE A 221 -12.24 20.72 0.66
N LYS A 222 -10.95 20.96 0.73
CA LYS A 222 -10.39 22.02 1.59
C LYS A 222 -10.65 23.38 0.96
N LYS A 223 -10.93 24.39 1.80
CA LYS A 223 -11.27 25.72 1.34
C LYS A 223 -10.16 26.70 1.73
N ASP A 224 -9.66 27.39 0.75
CA ASP A 224 -8.85 28.60 0.90
C ASP A 224 -9.74 29.79 0.52
N GLU A 225 -9.78 30.85 1.31
CA GLU A 225 -10.55 32.04 0.95
C GLU A 225 -9.68 33.03 0.17
N PRO A 226 -10.21 33.66 -0.90
CA PRO A 226 -11.51 33.46 -1.54
C PRO A 226 -11.43 32.72 -2.88
N ASN A 227 -11.60 31.43 -2.95
CA ASN A 227 -11.73 30.61 -4.16
C ASN A 227 -10.47 29.98 -4.77
N GLU A 228 -9.40 29.80 -4.07
CA GLU A 228 -8.26 29.06 -4.60
C GLU A 228 -8.50 27.54 -4.58
N ARG A 229 -8.02 26.87 -5.63
CA ARG A 229 -8.19 25.43 -5.80
C ARG A 229 -7.24 24.70 -4.86
N THR A 230 -7.73 23.71 -4.13
CA THR A 230 -6.94 22.80 -3.28
C THR A 230 -6.96 21.40 -3.84
N GLY A 231 -7.09 21.28 -5.14
CA GLY A 231 -7.36 20.03 -5.82
C GLY A 231 -6.12 19.39 -6.43
N PHE A 232 -6.39 18.42 -7.30
CA PHE A 232 -5.34 17.68 -8.00
C PHE A 232 -5.83 17.17 -9.34
N TYR A 233 -4.87 16.77 -10.16
CA TYR A 233 -5.11 15.87 -11.27
C TYR A 233 -3.98 14.86 -11.42
N ARG A 234 -4.34 13.66 -11.89
CA ARG A 234 -3.43 12.57 -12.27
C ARG A 234 -3.84 12.06 -13.65
N ASN A 235 -2.85 11.80 -14.49
CA ASN A 235 -3.02 11.05 -15.73
C ASN A 235 -2.12 9.82 -15.66
N ASP A 236 -2.58 8.71 -16.22
CA ASP A 236 -1.84 7.47 -16.29
C ASP A 236 -2.17 6.77 -17.61
N VAL A 237 -1.16 6.55 -18.44
CA VAL A 237 -1.25 5.87 -19.74
C VAL A 237 -0.40 4.63 -19.68
N VAL A 238 -0.95 3.48 -20.07
CA VAL A 238 -0.18 2.24 -20.20
C VAL A 238 -0.49 1.59 -21.54
N GLY A 239 0.57 1.16 -22.23
CA GLY A 239 0.51 0.33 -23.41
C GLY A 239 1.19 -1.01 -23.16
N LYS A 240 0.59 -2.09 -23.65
CA LYS A 240 1.17 -3.44 -23.67
C LYS A 240 1.13 -3.99 -25.07
N LEU A 241 2.23 -4.61 -25.49
CA LEU A 241 2.35 -5.36 -26.73
C LEU A 241 2.93 -6.72 -26.45
N ARG A 242 2.27 -7.78 -26.89
CA ARG A 242 2.70 -9.17 -26.71
C ARG A 242 2.89 -9.84 -28.06
N LEU A 243 4.02 -10.52 -28.19
CA LEU A 243 4.26 -11.48 -29.26
C LEU A 243 4.28 -12.87 -28.63
N HIS A 244 3.61 -13.85 -29.22
CA HIS A 244 3.57 -15.21 -28.67
C HIS A 244 3.51 -16.29 -29.74
N SER A 245 3.96 -17.49 -29.38
CA SER A 245 3.85 -18.70 -30.18
C SER A 245 2.40 -19.16 -30.30
N ASP A 246 2.15 -20.14 -31.15
CA ASP A 246 0.88 -20.86 -31.19
C ASP A 246 0.60 -21.56 -29.86
N GLU A 247 -0.69 -21.67 -29.50
CA GLU A 247 -1.12 -22.37 -28.29
C GLU A 247 -0.78 -23.86 -28.30
N GLY A 248 -0.71 -24.48 -29.47
CA GLY A 248 -0.33 -25.88 -29.69
C GLY A 248 1.17 -26.14 -29.81
N ALA A 249 2.02 -25.12 -29.68
CA ALA A 249 3.46 -25.28 -29.78
C ALA A 249 4.00 -26.16 -28.65
N GLU A 250 4.95 -27.04 -28.92
CA GLU A 250 5.62 -27.89 -27.93
C GLU A 250 6.31 -27.01 -26.84
N THR A 251 6.89 -25.91 -27.24
CA THR A 251 7.42 -24.87 -26.34
C THR A 251 6.67 -23.59 -26.56
N ARG A 252 5.83 -23.23 -25.61
CA ARG A 252 5.06 -21.99 -25.67
C ARG A 252 5.92 -20.82 -25.19
N GLN A 253 5.96 -19.76 -25.95
CA GLN A 253 6.73 -18.56 -25.63
C GLN A 253 5.88 -17.31 -25.76
N ALA A 254 6.14 -16.34 -24.91
CA ALA A 254 5.55 -15.00 -25.03
C ALA A 254 6.57 -13.95 -24.63
N LEU A 255 6.65 -12.89 -25.43
CA LEU A 255 7.43 -11.68 -25.15
C LEU A 255 6.48 -10.50 -25.04
N GLU A 256 6.38 -9.89 -23.86
CA GLU A 256 5.49 -8.77 -23.63
C GLU A 256 6.28 -7.52 -23.22
N LEU A 257 6.09 -6.45 -23.98
CA LEU A 257 6.56 -5.09 -23.68
C LEU A 257 5.43 -4.32 -22.98
N LYS A 258 5.72 -3.72 -21.84
CA LYS A 258 4.86 -2.76 -21.12
C LYS A 258 5.53 -1.41 -21.07
N LEU A 259 4.84 -0.36 -21.50
CA LEU A 259 5.25 1.02 -21.40
C LEU A 259 4.21 1.80 -20.59
N GLY A 260 4.65 2.60 -19.65
CA GLY A 260 3.76 3.41 -18.81
C GLY A 260 4.28 4.83 -18.66
N PHE A 261 3.35 5.79 -18.62
CA PHE A 261 3.62 7.18 -18.26
C PHE A 261 2.52 7.68 -17.33
N ALA A 262 2.93 8.25 -16.19
CA ALA A 262 2.00 8.90 -15.27
C ALA A 262 2.52 10.27 -14.85
N ASN A 263 1.62 11.23 -14.65
CA ASN A 263 1.92 12.50 -14.03
C ASN A 263 0.86 12.90 -13.02
N GLU A 264 1.25 13.76 -12.10
CA GLU A 264 0.37 14.35 -11.09
C GLU A 264 0.75 15.80 -10.85
N HIS A 265 -0.28 16.62 -10.65
CA HIS A 265 -0.22 17.91 -10.01
C HIS A 265 -1.26 17.93 -8.90
N SER A 266 -0.83 18.24 -7.68
CA SER A 266 -1.70 18.29 -6.51
C SER A 266 -1.35 19.54 -5.70
N ASP A 267 -2.35 20.34 -5.36
CA ASP A 267 -2.20 21.51 -4.48
C ASP A 267 -2.24 21.11 -2.99
N GLU A 268 -1.93 19.85 -2.69
CA GLU A 268 -1.86 19.31 -1.33
C GLU A 268 -0.76 19.98 -0.51
N SER A 269 -1.10 20.33 0.72
CA SER A 269 -0.19 20.96 1.68
C SER A 269 0.14 20.01 2.84
N TYR A 270 1.34 20.15 3.39
CA TYR A 270 1.70 19.54 4.68
C TYR A 270 1.14 20.34 5.87
N VAL A 271 0.70 21.57 5.65
CA VAL A 271 0.12 22.41 6.69
C VAL A 271 -1.28 21.93 7.02
N GLY A 272 -1.46 21.45 8.24
CA GLY A 272 -2.74 21.13 8.86
C GLY A 272 -3.33 22.34 9.58
N LEU A 273 -4.16 22.11 10.58
CA LEU A 273 -4.85 23.13 11.36
C LEU A 273 -4.41 23.09 12.83
N SER A 274 -4.54 24.22 13.53
CA SER A 274 -4.51 24.25 14.99
C SER A 274 -5.72 23.51 15.57
N GLU A 275 -5.71 23.15 16.85
CA GLU A 275 -6.85 22.53 17.54
C GLU A 275 -8.12 23.40 17.43
N GLN A 276 -7.97 24.71 17.60
CA GLN A 276 -9.07 25.67 17.55
C GLN A 276 -9.66 25.78 16.14
N ASP A 277 -8.81 25.89 15.11
CA ASP A 277 -9.27 25.98 13.73
C ASP A 277 -9.88 24.68 13.24
N PHE A 278 -9.33 23.53 13.64
CA PHE A 278 -9.93 22.25 13.31
C PHE A 278 -11.32 22.07 13.92
N ALA A 279 -11.53 22.55 15.14
CA ALA A 279 -12.83 22.48 15.80
C ALA A 279 -13.89 23.38 15.14
N SER A 280 -13.50 24.57 14.68
CA SER A 280 -14.40 25.57 14.10
C SER A 280 -14.60 25.41 12.59
N ARG A 281 -13.54 25.10 11.85
CA ARG A 281 -13.51 25.06 10.39
C ARG A 281 -12.58 23.93 9.86
N PRO A 282 -12.93 22.66 10.04
CA PRO A 282 -12.04 21.51 9.82
C PRO A 282 -11.51 21.36 8.39
N TYR A 283 -12.15 21.98 7.41
CA TYR A 283 -11.76 21.95 6.00
C TYR A 283 -11.14 23.25 5.49
N TYR A 284 -10.63 24.07 6.41
CA TYR A 284 -9.92 25.30 6.08
C TYR A 284 -8.47 25.04 5.67
N ARG A 285 -7.88 25.94 4.88
CA ARG A 285 -6.47 25.95 4.52
C ARG A 285 -5.92 27.36 4.78
N TYR A 286 -4.80 27.45 5.47
CA TYR A 286 -4.15 28.72 5.75
C TYR A 286 -3.58 29.36 4.49
N ARG A 287 -3.68 30.70 4.38
CA ARG A 287 -3.20 31.47 3.23
C ARG A 287 -1.69 31.34 3.00
N GLY A 288 -0.90 31.19 4.05
CA GLY A 288 0.54 30.92 3.94
C GLY A 288 0.90 29.60 3.26
N ALA A 289 -0.07 28.70 3.05
CA ALA A 289 0.13 27.45 2.31
C ALA A 289 -0.36 27.51 0.85
N GLN A 290 -0.79 28.70 0.33
CA GLN A 290 -1.38 28.84 -1.01
C GLN A 290 -0.48 28.37 -2.16
N MET A 291 0.84 28.43 -1.96
CA MET A 291 1.83 28.01 -2.96
C MET A 291 2.23 26.54 -2.86
N ASP A 292 1.76 25.82 -1.82
CA ASP A 292 2.09 24.42 -1.63
C ASP A 292 1.52 23.56 -2.75
N ASN A 293 2.39 22.77 -3.39
CA ASN A 293 1.99 21.83 -4.44
C ASN A 293 2.96 20.66 -4.56
N LEU A 294 2.47 19.56 -5.09
CA LEU A 294 3.30 18.44 -5.53
C LEU A 294 3.15 18.24 -7.04
N ARG A 295 4.28 18.11 -7.73
CA ARG A 295 4.34 17.73 -9.14
C ARG A 295 5.14 16.45 -9.29
N THR A 296 4.64 15.50 -10.07
CA THR A 296 5.34 14.24 -10.33
C THR A 296 5.31 13.86 -11.82
N ARG A 297 6.32 13.07 -12.21
CA ARG A 297 6.38 12.36 -13.50
C ARG A 297 6.94 10.98 -13.27
N HIS A 298 6.31 9.99 -13.84
CA HIS A 298 6.74 8.60 -13.77
C HIS A 298 6.77 7.99 -15.17
N VAL A 299 7.83 7.27 -15.49
CA VAL A 299 7.97 6.46 -16.70
C VAL A 299 8.28 5.04 -16.28
N GLN A 300 7.59 4.08 -16.87
CA GLN A 300 7.77 2.66 -16.63
C GLN A 300 8.02 1.93 -17.95
N THR A 301 9.03 1.07 -17.96
CA THR A 301 9.30 0.16 -19.07
C THR A 301 9.61 -1.22 -18.51
N ALA A 302 8.95 -2.24 -19.03
CA ALA A 302 9.22 -3.63 -18.68
C ALA A 302 9.10 -4.53 -19.90
N LEU A 303 10.09 -5.40 -20.12
CA LEU A 303 10.08 -6.45 -21.11
C LEU A 303 10.09 -7.78 -20.38
N THR A 304 9.04 -8.59 -20.57
CA THR A 304 8.92 -9.90 -19.93
C THR A 304 8.87 -11.00 -20.99
N HIS A 305 9.78 -11.97 -20.88
CA HIS A 305 9.80 -13.18 -21.67
C HIS A 305 9.37 -14.37 -20.82
N LEU A 306 8.40 -15.13 -21.30
CA LEU A 306 7.91 -16.37 -20.72
C LEU A 306 8.24 -17.50 -21.67
N ILE A 307 8.76 -18.60 -21.11
CA ILE A 307 8.90 -19.90 -21.79
C ILE A 307 8.17 -20.96 -20.94
N ASP A 308 7.27 -21.69 -21.56
CA ASP A 308 6.51 -22.79 -20.93
C ASP A 308 6.77 -24.07 -21.72
N PHE A 309 7.60 -24.94 -21.14
CA PHE A 309 7.99 -26.22 -21.75
C PHE A 309 6.96 -27.31 -21.47
N THR A 310 6.70 -28.18 -22.41
CA THR A 310 5.80 -29.33 -22.25
C THR A 310 6.18 -30.26 -21.10
N GLY A 311 7.45 -30.26 -20.66
CA GLY A 311 7.94 -31.01 -19.50
C GLY A 311 7.54 -30.42 -18.13
N GLY A 312 6.65 -29.36 -18.09
CA GLY A 312 6.17 -28.73 -16.86
C GLY A 312 7.11 -27.72 -16.24
N MET A 313 8.20 -27.37 -16.94
CA MET A 313 9.10 -26.28 -16.54
C MET A 313 8.64 -24.97 -17.16
N LYS A 314 8.62 -23.90 -16.36
CA LYS A 314 8.34 -22.55 -16.82
C LYS A 314 9.48 -21.63 -16.43
N VAL A 315 9.88 -20.76 -17.35
CA VAL A 315 10.90 -19.72 -17.11
C VAL A 315 10.31 -18.38 -17.44
N THR A 316 10.35 -17.45 -16.49
CA THR A 316 9.90 -16.07 -16.68
C THR A 316 11.05 -15.13 -16.40
N THR A 317 11.46 -14.33 -17.37
CA THR A 317 12.51 -13.32 -17.23
C THR A 317 11.93 -11.95 -17.52
N SER A 318 12.15 -10.98 -16.65
CA SER A 318 11.75 -9.59 -16.83
C SER A 318 12.94 -8.66 -16.70
N VAL A 319 13.07 -7.75 -17.66
CA VAL A 319 14.01 -6.62 -17.61
C VAL A 319 13.19 -5.35 -17.49
N TYR A 320 13.58 -4.45 -16.60
CA TYR A 320 12.76 -3.25 -16.32
C TYR A 320 13.60 -2.02 -16.03
N TYR A 321 12.98 -0.86 -16.32
CA TYR A 321 13.47 0.46 -15.99
C TYR A 321 12.32 1.36 -15.60
N ASN A 322 12.46 2.07 -14.47
CA ASN A 322 11.53 3.08 -14.01
C ASN A 322 12.28 4.38 -13.73
N TYR A 323 11.68 5.48 -14.13
CA TYR A 323 12.10 6.83 -13.80
C TYR A 323 10.99 7.52 -13.04
N PHE A 324 11.30 8.15 -11.92
CA PHE A 324 10.37 8.98 -11.17
C PHE A 324 11.01 10.31 -10.82
N TRP A 325 10.33 11.39 -11.14
CA TRP A 325 10.70 12.73 -10.71
C TRP A 325 9.58 13.33 -9.90
N ARG A 326 9.92 14.05 -8.82
CA ARG A 326 8.98 14.85 -8.04
C ARG A 326 9.58 16.16 -7.56
N ASN A 327 8.72 17.15 -7.41
CA ASN A 327 8.98 18.32 -6.61
C ASN A 327 7.79 18.53 -5.68
N TRP A 328 8.02 18.31 -4.38
CA TRP A 328 7.05 18.73 -3.37
C TRP A 328 7.48 20.11 -2.87
N TYR A 329 6.84 21.12 -3.44
CA TYR A 329 7.03 22.52 -3.05
C TYR A 329 6.10 22.79 -1.89
N LYS A 330 6.65 23.11 -0.70
CA LYS A 330 5.86 23.17 0.52
C LYS A 330 6.39 24.17 1.52
N LEU A 331 5.49 24.82 2.25
CA LEU A 331 5.82 25.69 3.37
C LEU A 331 6.51 24.88 4.48
N ASN A 332 7.61 25.41 5.00
CA ASN A 332 8.44 24.79 6.01
C ASN A 332 8.52 25.61 7.29
N ASP A 333 8.71 26.92 7.14
CA ASP A 333 8.95 27.85 8.23
C ASP A 333 8.24 29.18 8.03
N VAL A 334 7.95 29.87 9.16
CA VAL A 334 7.47 31.25 9.22
C VAL A 334 8.49 32.10 9.94
N ARG A 335 8.69 33.37 9.49
CA ARG A 335 9.60 34.35 10.07
C ARG A 335 8.86 35.64 10.43
N VAL A 336 9.15 36.18 11.59
CA VAL A 336 8.63 37.50 12.06
C VAL A 336 9.66 38.59 11.96
N GLY A 337 10.94 38.29 11.81
CA GLY A 337 12.07 39.22 11.66
C GLY A 337 13.21 38.56 10.88
N ASP A 338 14.30 39.30 10.69
CA ASP A 338 15.45 38.86 9.87
C ASP A 338 16.57 38.21 10.70
N GLN A 339 16.42 38.23 12.04
CA GLN A 339 17.40 37.67 12.96
C GLN A 339 17.26 36.14 13.10
N LYS A 340 18.39 35.53 13.47
CA LYS A 340 18.45 34.09 13.76
C LYS A 340 17.71 33.79 15.06
N GLY A 341 16.52 33.37 15.11
CA GLY A 341 15.67 33.13 16.27
C GLY A 341 14.25 33.67 16.08
N GLU A 342 14.05 34.50 15.06
CA GLU A 342 12.74 34.99 14.64
C GLU A 342 12.07 34.09 13.61
N LYS A 343 12.40 32.77 13.67
CA LYS A 343 11.91 31.73 12.80
C LYS A 343 11.27 30.62 13.64
N ARG A 344 10.13 30.11 13.17
CA ARG A 344 9.47 28.91 13.72
C ARG A 344 9.09 27.95 12.60
N THR A 345 9.19 26.67 12.85
CA THR A 345 8.61 25.64 11.99
C THR A 345 7.09 25.69 12.06
N ILE A 346 6.42 25.21 11.03
CA ILE A 346 4.94 25.14 11.04
C ILE A 346 4.44 24.25 12.17
N GLU A 347 5.18 23.19 12.50
CA GLU A 347 4.85 22.30 13.62
C GLU A 347 4.85 23.06 14.97
N GLU A 348 5.90 23.84 15.26
CA GLU A 348 5.97 24.66 16.46
C GLU A 348 4.84 25.68 16.54
N VAL A 349 4.51 26.34 15.41
CA VAL A 349 3.43 27.34 15.35
C VAL A 349 2.07 26.73 15.65
N LEU A 350 1.77 25.54 15.09
CA LEU A 350 0.47 24.90 15.23
C LEU A 350 0.33 24.09 16.52
N ALA A 351 1.44 23.67 17.13
CA ALA A 351 1.43 22.97 18.42
C ALA A 351 1.11 23.90 19.59
N ASP A 352 1.60 25.15 19.54
CA ASP A 352 1.35 26.19 20.55
C ASP A 352 1.04 27.53 19.88
N PRO A 353 -0.19 27.71 19.39
CA PRO A 353 -0.61 28.91 18.69
C PRO A 353 -0.60 30.18 19.55
N GLU A 354 -0.81 30.05 20.86
CA GLU A 354 -0.87 31.19 21.78
C GLU A 354 0.52 31.84 21.96
N THR A 355 1.53 31.02 22.28
CA THR A 355 2.93 31.47 22.37
C THR A 355 3.47 31.94 21.02
N ASN A 356 3.01 31.34 19.91
CA ASN A 356 3.46 31.62 18.55
C ASN A 356 2.47 32.53 17.77
N ALA A 357 1.62 33.34 18.42
CA ALA A 357 0.55 34.11 17.79
C ALA A 357 1.04 34.96 16.61
N ARG A 358 2.17 35.68 16.76
CA ARG A 358 2.75 36.51 15.70
C ARG A 358 3.11 35.71 14.42
N TYR A 359 3.54 34.47 14.59
CA TYR A 359 3.86 33.56 13.47
C TYR A 359 2.56 33.02 12.85
N LEU A 360 1.57 32.72 13.68
CA LEU A 360 0.26 32.26 13.21
C LEU A 360 -0.46 33.34 12.42
N ASP A 361 -0.40 34.62 12.84
CA ASP A 361 -0.99 35.76 12.14
C ASP A 361 -0.40 35.94 10.74
N ILE A 362 0.91 35.72 10.57
CA ILE A 362 1.55 35.71 9.25
C ILE A 362 1.10 34.47 8.45
N LEU A 363 1.06 33.30 9.07
CA LEU A 363 0.62 32.05 8.41
C LEU A 363 -0.82 32.13 7.91
N THR A 364 -1.71 32.76 8.69
CA THR A 364 -3.12 32.98 8.32
C THR A 364 -3.31 34.11 7.33
N GLY A 365 -2.32 34.97 7.15
CA GLY A 365 -2.42 36.22 6.38
C GLY A 365 -3.19 37.32 7.07
N ALA A 366 -3.36 37.25 8.40
CA ALA A 366 -3.97 38.29 9.22
C ALA A 366 -3.02 39.49 9.41
N THR A 367 -1.72 39.26 9.35
CA THR A 367 -0.68 40.29 9.43
C THR A 367 0.20 40.24 8.20
N ASP A 368 0.38 41.40 7.57
CA ASP A 368 1.28 41.55 6.45
C ASP A 368 2.75 41.53 6.90
N ARG A 369 3.59 40.88 6.10
CA ARG A 369 5.04 40.96 6.27
C ARG A 369 5.73 41.08 4.92
N LEU A 370 6.36 42.22 4.71
CA LEU A 370 7.26 42.47 3.60
C LEU A 370 8.64 41.90 3.92
N GLY A 371 9.29 41.27 2.94
CA GLY A 371 10.57 40.58 3.15
C GLY A 371 10.40 39.06 3.31
N GLU A 372 11.32 38.40 4.02
CA GLU A 372 11.28 36.97 4.25
C GLU A 372 10.25 36.62 5.33
N ALA A 373 9.04 36.27 4.91
CA ALA A 373 7.94 35.88 5.79
C ALA A 373 7.74 34.36 5.84
N LEU A 374 7.69 33.73 4.69
CA LEU A 374 7.35 32.33 4.53
C LEU A 374 8.43 31.62 3.72
N MET A 375 8.95 30.51 4.26
CA MET A 375 10.02 29.73 3.63
C MET A 375 9.45 28.46 3.02
N LEU A 376 9.48 28.36 1.69
CA LEU A 376 8.99 27.22 0.94
C LEU A 376 10.15 26.37 0.44
N ARG A 377 10.10 25.09 0.77
CA ARG A 377 11.10 24.11 0.36
C ARG A 377 10.70 23.44 -0.93
N ALA A 378 11.55 23.56 -1.96
CA ALA A 378 11.50 22.75 -3.17
C ALA A 378 12.12 21.39 -2.89
N ASN A 379 11.32 20.40 -2.47
CA ASN A 379 11.78 19.02 -2.26
C ASN A 379 11.93 18.28 -3.58
N GLN A 380 12.80 18.81 -4.46
CA GLN A 380 13.06 18.22 -5.76
C GLN A 380 13.92 16.98 -5.64
N ARG A 381 13.45 15.90 -6.27
CA ARG A 381 14.16 14.62 -6.34
C ARG A 381 13.90 13.92 -7.66
N SER A 382 14.92 13.21 -8.13
CA SER A 382 14.78 12.23 -9.22
C SER A 382 15.24 10.86 -8.76
N TYR A 383 14.58 9.84 -9.32
CA TYR A 383 14.83 8.45 -8.97
C TYR A 383 14.94 7.64 -10.26
N HIS A 384 15.85 6.67 -10.24
CA HIS A 384 15.99 5.67 -11.29
C HIS A 384 16.02 4.31 -10.64
N SER A 385 15.23 3.37 -11.13
CA SER A 385 15.36 1.97 -10.75
C SER A 385 15.37 1.07 -11.99
N ARG A 386 16.22 0.06 -11.98
CA ARG A 386 16.40 -0.87 -13.09
C ARG A 386 16.80 -2.24 -12.58
N GLY A 387 16.49 -3.25 -13.33
CA GLY A 387 16.88 -4.59 -12.94
C GLY A 387 16.52 -5.65 -13.95
N ILE A 388 16.99 -6.85 -13.65
CA ILE A 388 16.63 -8.08 -14.30
C ILE A 388 16.23 -9.09 -13.23
N GLN A 389 15.15 -9.79 -13.46
CA GLN A 389 14.70 -10.88 -12.59
C GLN A 389 14.30 -12.08 -13.42
N THR A 390 14.63 -13.27 -12.93
CA THR A 390 14.26 -14.55 -13.55
C THR A 390 13.65 -15.45 -12.50
N LYS A 391 12.55 -16.14 -12.87
CA LYS A 391 11.88 -17.15 -12.07
C LYS A 391 11.78 -18.44 -12.89
N VAL A 392 12.13 -19.57 -12.28
CA VAL A 392 11.98 -20.90 -12.83
C VAL A 392 11.02 -21.68 -11.96
N GLU A 393 9.98 -22.22 -12.54
CA GLU A 393 8.98 -23.06 -11.88
C GLU A 393 9.06 -24.47 -12.50
N TYR A 394 9.11 -25.50 -11.65
CA TYR A 394 9.16 -26.87 -12.10
C TYR A 394 8.33 -27.77 -11.19
N ARG A 395 7.56 -28.68 -11.80
CA ARG A 395 6.75 -29.67 -11.08
C ARG A 395 7.29 -31.06 -11.33
N LEU A 396 7.74 -31.71 -10.27
CA LEU A 396 8.31 -33.04 -10.36
C LEU A 396 7.54 -34.06 -9.48
N PRO A 397 7.45 -35.33 -9.89
CA PRO A 397 6.92 -36.40 -9.05
C PRO A 397 7.79 -36.59 -7.80
N PHE A 398 7.18 -36.66 -6.62
CA PHE A 398 7.88 -36.85 -5.36
C PHE A 398 6.97 -37.54 -4.32
N LEU A 399 7.44 -38.63 -3.70
CA LEU A 399 6.74 -39.35 -2.63
C LEU A 399 5.25 -39.65 -2.95
N SER A 400 4.95 -40.23 -4.11
CA SER A 400 3.57 -40.52 -4.60
C SER A 400 2.69 -39.25 -4.70
N SER A 401 3.29 -38.10 -4.95
CA SER A 401 2.64 -36.82 -5.17
C SER A 401 3.54 -35.96 -6.07
N TYR A 402 3.40 -34.61 -5.96
CA TYR A 402 4.22 -33.65 -6.69
C TYR A 402 4.90 -32.69 -5.75
N LEU A 403 6.16 -32.40 -6.03
CA LEU A 403 6.90 -31.27 -5.47
C LEU A 403 6.94 -30.15 -6.50
N GLN A 404 6.38 -29.01 -6.16
CA GLN A 404 6.51 -27.79 -6.94
C GLN A 404 7.74 -27.03 -6.45
N LEU A 405 8.74 -26.90 -7.32
CA LEU A 405 9.93 -26.11 -7.06
C LEU A 405 9.83 -24.75 -7.76
N GLU A 406 10.22 -23.72 -7.08
CA GLU A 406 10.36 -22.38 -7.64
C GLU A 406 11.70 -21.80 -7.20
N ALA A 407 12.50 -21.38 -8.17
CA ALA A 407 13.75 -20.69 -7.93
C ALA A 407 13.73 -19.33 -8.62
N GLY A 408 14.24 -18.30 -7.99
CA GLY A 408 14.32 -16.98 -8.61
C GLY A 408 15.58 -16.23 -8.23
N ALA A 409 16.00 -15.36 -9.13
CA ALA A 409 17.09 -14.41 -8.89
C ALA A 409 16.72 -13.02 -9.44
N ARG A 410 17.17 -11.97 -8.76
CA ARG A 410 17.00 -10.59 -9.17
C ARG A 410 18.27 -9.80 -8.90
N TYR A 411 18.73 -9.08 -9.91
CA TYR A 411 19.66 -7.96 -9.74
C TYR A 411 18.88 -6.65 -9.91
N HIS A 412 19.01 -5.76 -8.96
CA HIS A 412 18.32 -4.47 -8.92
C HIS A 412 19.32 -3.36 -8.59
N ALA A 413 19.21 -2.26 -9.30
CA ALA A 413 19.97 -1.05 -8.97
C ALA A 413 19.01 0.15 -8.94
N ASP A 414 19.08 0.94 -7.89
CA ASP A 414 18.30 2.17 -7.77
C ASP A 414 19.14 3.36 -7.28
N VAL A 415 18.62 4.57 -7.57
CA VAL A 415 19.28 5.84 -7.28
C VAL A 415 18.23 6.83 -6.80
N GLU A 416 18.52 7.55 -5.71
CA GLU A 416 17.85 8.80 -5.34
C GLU A 416 18.82 9.96 -5.52
N ASP A 417 18.43 10.95 -6.33
CA ASP A 417 19.13 12.23 -6.43
C ASP A 417 18.29 13.32 -5.78
N ARG A 418 18.80 13.94 -4.70
CA ARG A 418 18.24 15.09 -4.00
C ARG A 418 18.96 16.37 -4.39
N PHE A 419 18.18 17.37 -4.85
CA PHE A 419 18.69 18.66 -5.24
C PHE A 419 17.73 19.76 -4.81
N GLN A 420 17.75 20.10 -3.52
CA GLN A 420 16.73 20.89 -2.84
C GLN A 420 17.20 22.31 -2.54
N HIS A 421 16.24 23.24 -2.47
CA HIS A 421 16.45 24.62 -2.06
C HIS A 421 15.23 25.17 -1.33
N ASP A 422 15.41 26.31 -0.66
CA ASP A 422 14.33 27.03 0.00
C ASP A 422 14.16 28.40 -0.65
N ASP A 423 12.94 28.70 -1.13
CA ASP A 423 12.52 30.02 -1.58
C ASP A 423 11.89 30.80 -0.43
N SER A 424 12.07 32.12 -0.40
CA SER A 424 11.38 32.99 0.57
C SER A 424 10.32 33.86 -0.09
N TYR A 425 9.20 34.02 0.61
CA TYR A 425 8.06 34.78 0.17
C TYR A 425 7.72 35.87 1.18
N SER A 426 7.27 37.02 0.68
CA SER A 426 6.51 38.01 1.46
C SER A 426 5.02 37.66 1.41
N ILE A 427 4.25 38.17 2.37
CA ILE A 427 2.79 38.11 2.38
C ILE A 427 2.21 39.48 2.63
N GLU A 428 1.27 39.94 1.77
CA GLU A 428 0.60 41.23 1.82
C GLU A 428 -0.87 41.05 1.39
N GLY A 429 -1.80 41.53 2.21
CA GLY A 429 -3.22 41.34 2.00
C GLY A 429 -3.60 39.83 1.87
N GLY A 430 -2.86 38.95 2.54
CA GLY A 430 -3.01 37.50 2.46
C GLY A 430 -2.54 36.86 1.15
N LYS A 431 -1.86 37.59 0.26
CA LYS A 431 -1.27 37.09 -0.98
C LYS A 431 0.24 36.94 -0.85
N MET A 432 0.75 35.79 -1.28
CA MET A 432 2.18 35.52 -1.29
C MET A 432 2.83 36.02 -2.59
N SER A 433 3.98 36.68 -2.47
CA SER A 433 4.84 37.04 -3.58
C SER A 433 6.28 36.58 -3.32
N LEU A 434 6.95 36.09 -4.36
CA LEU A 434 8.34 35.61 -4.25
C LEU A 434 9.25 36.78 -3.90
N PHE A 435 9.88 36.71 -2.72
CA PHE A 435 10.84 37.71 -2.26
C PHE A 435 12.26 37.37 -2.73
N ARG A 436 12.68 36.12 -2.52
CA ARG A 436 14.00 35.62 -2.95
C ARG A 436 13.94 34.18 -3.37
N ALA A 437 14.41 33.88 -4.58
CA ALA A 437 14.57 32.51 -5.06
C ALA A 437 15.82 31.88 -4.44
N GLY A 438 15.67 30.63 -4.01
CA GLY A 438 16.77 29.82 -3.49
C GLY A 438 17.65 29.27 -4.59
N LEU A 439 18.89 28.98 -4.23
CA LEU A 439 19.82 28.32 -5.16
C LEU A 439 19.63 26.79 -5.10
N PRO A 440 19.32 26.10 -6.21
CA PRO A 440 19.21 24.65 -6.23
C PRO A 440 20.44 23.96 -5.62
N GLY A 441 20.22 22.98 -4.74
CA GLY A 441 21.26 22.28 -3.98
C GLY A 441 21.66 22.96 -2.65
N SER A 442 21.19 24.18 -2.36
CA SER A 442 21.57 24.91 -1.14
C SER A 442 20.92 24.38 0.14
N GLN A 443 19.91 23.50 0.05
CA GLN A 443 19.24 22.91 1.21
C GLN A 443 19.58 21.44 1.40
N SER A 444 19.65 20.67 0.30
CA SER A 444 20.11 19.28 0.29
C SER A 444 20.65 18.93 -1.10
N ASN A 445 21.83 18.32 -1.14
CA ASN A 445 22.57 18.08 -2.38
C ASN A 445 23.31 16.75 -2.31
N ARG A 446 22.56 15.64 -2.47
CA ARG A 446 23.14 14.30 -2.29
C ARG A 446 22.57 13.28 -3.28
N ILE A 447 23.36 12.27 -3.59
CA ILE A 447 22.99 11.11 -4.40
C ILE A 447 23.18 9.86 -3.55
N THR A 448 22.14 9.04 -3.44
CA THR A 448 22.19 7.72 -2.80
C THR A 448 21.94 6.67 -3.86
N THR A 449 22.79 5.64 -3.90
CA THR A 449 22.71 4.54 -4.88
C THR A 449 22.68 3.21 -4.14
N ALA A 450 21.90 2.27 -4.63
CA ALA A 450 21.87 0.90 -4.15
C ALA A 450 22.11 -0.08 -5.30
N HIS A 451 22.84 -1.16 -5.00
CA HIS A 451 22.96 -2.34 -5.83
C HIS A 451 22.56 -3.54 -4.98
N ALA A 452 21.60 -4.32 -5.45
CA ALA A 452 21.08 -5.43 -4.69
C ALA A 452 20.98 -6.69 -5.54
N PHE A 453 21.51 -7.79 -5.00
CA PHE A 453 21.28 -9.12 -5.53
C PHE A 453 20.39 -9.90 -4.56
N ALA A 454 19.31 -10.48 -5.08
CA ALA A 454 18.41 -11.33 -4.31
C ALA A 454 18.17 -12.65 -5.04
N SER A 455 18.20 -13.76 -4.32
CA SER A 455 17.83 -15.06 -4.87
C SER A 455 16.99 -15.83 -3.86
N TYR A 456 16.19 -16.76 -4.34
CA TYR A 456 15.40 -17.63 -3.48
C TYR A 456 15.18 -19.01 -4.10
N LEU A 457 14.94 -19.97 -3.22
CA LEU A 457 14.47 -21.31 -3.54
C LEU A 457 13.25 -21.62 -2.68
N LEU A 458 12.19 -22.11 -3.29
CA LEU A 458 10.94 -22.49 -2.64
C LEU A 458 10.53 -23.88 -3.10
N GLY A 459 10.19 -24.75 -2.16
CA GLY A 459 9.59 -26.06 -2.41
C GLY A 459 8.20 -26.14 -1.78
N LYS A 460 7.18 -26.54 -2.54
CA LYS A 460 5.81 -26.82 -2.06
C LYS A 460 5.45 -28.25 -2.35
N TRP A 461 5.23 -29.05 -1.30
CA TRP A 461 4.79 -30.42 -1.39
C TRP A 461 3.37 -30.57 -0.84
N THR A 462 2.53 -31.32 -1.55
CA THR A 462 1.12 -31.53 -1.18
C THR A 462 0.78 -33.00 -1.27
N ARG A 463 0.32 -33.63 -0.17
CA ARG A 463 -0.12 -35.03 -0.12
C ARG A 463 -1.07 -35.27 1.06
N ALA A 464 -2.13 -36.04 0.86
CA ALA A 464 -3.03 -36.57 1.91
C ALA A 464 -3.51 -35.46 2.91
N GLY A 465 -3.89 -34.31 2.36
CA GLY A 465 -4.35 -33.17 3.18
C GLY A 465 -3.24 -32.25 3.71
N TRP A 466 -1.98 -32.67 3.66
CA TRP A 466 -0.82 -31.84 4.01
C TRP A 466 -0.37 -30.98 2.84
N THR A 467 -0.05 -29.74 3.12
CA THR A 467 0.74 -28.88 2.24
C THR A 467 1.89 -28.29 3.07
N ILE A 468 3.11 -28.58 2.66
CA ILE A 468 4.33 -28.07 3.31
C ILE A 468 5.04 -27.18 2.31
N THR A 469 5.39 -25.97 2.73
CA THR A 469 6.17 -25.01 1.94
C THR A 469 7.42 -24.66 2.72
N ALA A 470 8.59 -24.93 2.16
CA ALA A 470 9.88 -24.53 2.71
C ALA A 470 10.58 -23.59 1.73
N GLY A 471 11.16 -22.53 2.22
CA GLY A 471 11.83 -21.53 1.39
C GLY A 471 13.06 -20.95 2.04
N LEU A 472 13.97 -20.50 1.20
CA LEU A 472 15.20 -19.82 1.59
C LEU A 472 15.42 -18.65 0.63
N ARG A 473 15.70 -17.47 1.18
CA ARG A 473 16.03 -16.27 0.42
C ARG A 473 17.38 -15.71 0.85
N LEU A 474 18.16 -15.29 -0.12
CA LEU A 474 19.36 -14.49 0.07
C LEU A 474 19.07 -13.05 -0.38
N GLU A 475 19.44 -12.09 0.43
CA GLU A 475 19.54 -10.67 0.06
C GLU A 475 20.97 -10.19 0.30
N ASP A 476 21.55 -9.56 -0.69
CA ASP A 476 22.86 -8.93 -0.63
C ASP A 476 22.76 -7.52 -1.21
N VAL A 477 23.05 -6.51 -0.39
CA VAL A 477 22.74 -5.10 -0.70
C VAL A 477 23.96 -4.24 -0.40
N GLU A 478 24.44 -3.53 -1.42
CA GLU A 478 25.45 -2.49 -1.32
C GLU A 478 24.81 -1.12 -1.49
N LEU A 479 25.12 -0.20 -0.60
CA LEU A 479 24.61 1.15 -0.57
C LEU A 479 25.74 2.17 -0.56
N TYR A 480 25.59 3.22 -1.35
CA TYR A 480 26.56 4.30 -1.49
C TYR A 480 25.86 5.66 -1.40
N LYS A 481 26.45 6.59 -0.66
CA LYS A 481 25.99 7.99 -0.54
C LYS A 481 27.13 8.92 -0.94
N ARG A 482 26.83 9.86 -1.82
CA ARG A 482 27.68 11.02 -2.15
C ARG A 482 26.92 12.28 -1.76
N ASP A 483 27.40 12.97 -0.74
CA ASP A 483 26.84 14.23 -0.25
C ASP A 483 27.78 15.37 -0.66
N TYR A 484 27.32 16.22 -1.57
CA TYR A 484 28.08 17.35 -2.07
C TYR A 484 28.02 18.57 -1.13
N THR A 485 27.27 18.44 -0.04
CA THR A 485 26.95 19.49 0.92
C THR A 485 26.16 20.66 0.31
N THR A 486 25.62 21.52 1.17
CA THR A 486 24.89 22.72 0.76
C THR A 486 25.80 23.83 0.28
N GLN A 487 27.12 23.72 0.51
CA GLN A 487 28.14 24.69 0.11
C GLN A 487 28.71 24.43 -1.29
N ASP A 488 28.42 23.27 -1.89
CA ASP A 488 28.83 22.92 -3.25
C ASP A 488 27.60 22.67 -4.17
N PRO A 489 26.75 23.67 -4.42
CA PRO A 489 25.53 23.50 -5.22
C PRO A 489 25.84 23.14 -6.70
N ARG A 490 27.05 23.41 -7.18
CA ARG A 490 27.49 23.06 -8.52
C ARG A 490 28.06 21.64 -8.64
N ARG A 491 28.14 20.90 -7.51
CA ARG A 491 28.67 19.53 -7.46
C ARG A 491 30.09 19.40 -8.02
N THR A 492 30.95 20.34 -7.69
CA THR A 492 32.37 20.31 -8.08
C THR A 492 33.13 19.18 -7.40
N GLY A 493 32.63 18.77 -6.24
CA GLY A 493 33.12 17.62 -5.47
C GLY A 493 34.17 17.94 -4.42
N HIS A 494 34.59 19.24 -4.29
CA HIS A 494 35.63 19.60 -3.34
C HIS A 494 35.24 19.47 -1.84
N LEU A 495 33.91 19.47 -1.56
CA LEU A 495 33.30 19.29 -0.23
C LEU A 495 32.52 18.00 -0.13
N ARG A 496 32.73 17.07 -1.06
CA ARG A 496 32.00 15.81 -1.13
C ARG A 496 32.35 14.89 0.03
N ILE A 497 31.30 14.44 0.73
CA ILE A 497 31.37 13.45 1.80
C ILE A 497 30.79 12.15 1.26
N GLU A 498 31.53 11.05 1.40
CA GLU A 498 31.09 9.74 0.94
C GLU A 498 30.77 8.82 2.10
N GLY A 499 29.78 7.97 1.93
CA GLY A 499 29.40 6.90 2.85
C GLY A 499 29.05 5.64 2.10
N SER A 500 29.27 4.49 2.71
CA SER A 500 28.83 3.21 2.19
C SER A 500 28.30 2.30 3.29
N ASN A 501 27.41 1.41 2.93
CA ASN A 501 26.93 0.35 3.80
C ASN A 501 26.73 -0.94 3.00
N HIS A 502 26.86 -2.08 3.64
CA HIS A 502 26.65 -3.39 3.04
C HIS A 502 25.90 -4.28 4.01
N ALA A 503 24.94 -5.03 3.52
CA ALA A 503 24.17 -5.96 4.32
C ALA A 503 23.85 -7.23 3.53
N THR A 504 24.16 -8.38 4.12
CA THR A 504 23.78 -9.70 3.61
C THR A 504 22.85 -10.38 4.60
N ALA A 505 21.80 -11.01 4.12
CA ALA A 505 20.86 -11.75 4.94
C ALA A 505 20.41 -13.04 4.27
N LEU A 506 20.40 -14.12 5.03
CA LEU A 506 19.80 -15.40 4.66
C LEU A 506 18.51 -15.58 5.44
N LEU A 507 17.39 -15.76 4.74
CA LEU A 507 16.03 -15.65 5.26
C LEU A 507 15.28 -16.98 5.06
N PRO A 508 15.32 -17.91 6.02
CA PRO A 508 14.55 -19.14 5.95
C PRO A 508 13.06 -18.89 6.22
N SER A 509 12.22 -19.75 5.62
CA SER A 509 10.80 -19.81 5.90
C SER A 509 10.30 -21.25 5.86
N LEU A 510 9.33 -21.56 6.72
CA LEU A 510 8.62 -22.84 6.74
C LEU A 510 7.15 -22.57 7.04
N GLY A 511 6.28 -23.17 6.24
CA GLY A 511 4.84 -23.11 6.45
C GLY A 511 4.22 -24.50 6.25
N ILE A 512 3.27 -24.84 7.09
CA ILE A 512 2.54 -26.11 7.06
C ILE A 512 1.05 -25.81 7.07
N ASN A 513 0.30 -26.45 6.19
CA ASN A 513 -1.17 -26.43 6.20
C ASN A 513 -1.66 -27.86 6.20
N TYR A 514 -2.61 -28.18 7.09
CA TYR A 514 -3.24 -29.49 7.17
C TYR A 514 -4.75 -29.37 7.05
N ARG A 515 -5.32 -30.10 6.11
CA ARG A 515 -6.77 -30.20 5.92
C ARG A 515 -7.33 -31.30 6.81
N ILE A 516 -7.93 -30.91 7.93
CA ILE A 516 -8.54 -31.82 8.92
C ILE A 516 -9.80 -32.47 8.33
N LEU A 517 -10.64 -31.62 7.69
CA LEU A 517 -11.88 -32.01 7.01
C LEU A 517 -11.94 -31.33 5.65
N ARG A 518 -12.83 -31.75 4.76
CA ARG A 518 -13.00 -31.05 3.46
C ARG A 518 -13.17 -29.52 3.61
N PRO A 519 -14.03 -29.02 4.55
CA PRO A 519 -14.19 -27.58 4.71
C PRO A 519 -13.19 -26.92 5.68
N LEU A 520 -12.43 -27.69 6.49
CA LEU A 520 -11.63 -27.16 7.59
C LEU A 520 -10.15 -27.48 7.43
N SER A 521 -9.31 -26.45 7.45
CA SER A 521 -7.85 -26.60 7.53
C SER A 521 -7.26 -25.71 8.63
N ILE A 522 -6.11 -26.15 9.13
CA ILE A 522 -5.26 -25.38 10.06
C ILE A 522 -3.91 -25.17 9.39
N PHE A 523 -3.27 -24.06 9.70
CA PHE A 523 -1.92 -23.79 9.23
C PHE A 523 -1.08 -23.13 10.31
N ALA A 524 0.23 -23.29 10.17
CA ALA A 524 1.22 -22.57 10.96
C ALA A 524 2.44 -22.26 10.09
N GLY A 525 3.14 -21.18 10.41
CA GLY A 525 4.32 -20.79 9.67
C GLY A 525 5.28 -19.94 10.49
N VAL A 526 6.55 -20.01 10.11
CA VAL A 526 7.64 -19.20 10.64
C VAL A 526 8.50 -18.69 9.49
N HIS A 527 8.95 -17.43 9.58
CA HIS A 527 9.93 -16.90 8.66
C HIS A 527 10.79 -15.82 9.31
N GLN A 528 11.98 -15.65 8.79
CA GLN A 528 12.84 -14.53 9.14
C GLN A 528 12.54 -13.34 8.24
N GLY A 529 12.26 -12.18 8.87
CA GLY A 529 12.05 -10.92 8.20
C GLY A 529 13.34 -10.10 8.09
N PHE A 530 13.39 -9.27 7.05
CA PHE A 530 14.51 -8.37 6.71
C PHE A 530 13.97 -7.07 6.11
N ALA A 531 14.64 -5.95 6.43
CA ALA A 531 14.58 -4.73 5.64
C ALA A 531 15.97 -4.11 5.54
N PRO A 532 16.35 -3.56 4.36
CA PRO A 532 17.69 -3.01 4.14
C PRO A 532 17.96 -1.82 5.05
N PRO A 533 19.24 -1.61 5.48
CA PRO A 533 19.63 -0.41 6.20
C PRO A 533 19.79 0.77 5.24
N SER A 534 19.97 1.98 5.79
CA SER A 534 20.41 3.15 5.01
C SER A 534 21.92 3.37 5.08
N VAL A 535 22.40 4.38 4.34
CA VAL A 535 23.79 4.84 4.41
C VAL A 535 23.89 6.04 5.35
N MET A 536 24.57 5.84 6.49
CA MET A 536 24.94 6.91 7.40
C MET A 536 26.40 7.30 7.19
N THR A 537 26.72 8.56 7.37
CA THR A 537 28.07 9.08 7.09
C THR A 537 29.10 8.60 8.14
N TYR A 538 28.67 8.44 9.40
CA TYR A 538 29.58 8.25 10.52
C TYR A 538 29.53 6.85 11.15
N TYR A 539 28.54 6.01 10.79
CA TYR A 539 28.43 4.64 11.30
C TYR A 539 27.70 3.73 10.31
N LYS A 540 27.95 2.42 10.41
CA LYS A 540 27.26 1.40 9.61
C LYS A 540 25.99 0.97 10.33
N GLN A 541 24.85 1.33 9.76
CA GLN A 541 23.55 0.90 10.30
C GLN A 541 23.33 -0.59 9.98
N LYS A 542 22.86 -1.34 10.98
CA LYS A 542 22.47 -2.73 10.82
C LYS A 542 21.12 -2.84 10.11
N PRO A 543 20.87 -3.89 9.33
CA PRO A 543 19.54 -4.13 8.73
C PRO A 543 18.49 -4.43 9.81
N GLU A 544 17.23 -4.15 9.50
CA GLU A 544 16.10 -4.62 10.29
C GLU A 544 15.97 -6.13 10.18
N LYS A 545 15.74 -6.81 11.32
CA LYS A 545 15.53 -8.25 11.38
C LYS A 545 14.39 -8.59 12.33
N SER A 546 13.58 -9.59 11.95
CA SER A 546 12.53 -10.12 12.80
C SER A 546 12.38 -11.64 12.65
N ILE A 547 11.83 -12.28 13.68
CA ILE A 547 11.28 -13.63 13.60
C ILE A 547 9.79 -13.50 13.65
N ASN A 548 9.10 -14.01 12.64
CA ASN A 548 7.67 -13.88 12.47
C ASN A 548 7.02 -15.26 12.55
N LEU A 549 6.07 -15.42 13.47
CA LEU A 549 5.29 -16.61 13.70
C LEU A 549 3.82 -16.34 13.37
N GLU A 550 3.16 -17.31 12.79
CA GLU A 550 1.72 -17.26 12.58
C GLU A 550 1.09 -18.65 12.69
N ALA A 551 -0.15 -18.69 13.17
CA ALA A 551 -0.98 -19.88 13.13
C ALA A 551 -2.45 -19.49 12.90
N GLY A 552 -3.19 -20.31 12.18
CA GLY A 552 -4.57 -19.99 11.88
C GLY A 552 -5.40 -21.20 11.46
N LEU A 553 -6.70 -20.95 11.37
CA LEU A 553 -7.68 -21.90 10.87
C LEU A 553 -8.46 -21.28 9.72
N ARG A 554 -8.88 -22.13 8.78
CA ARG A 554 -9.71 -21.77 7.63
C ARG A 554 -10.88 -22.75 7.50
N LEU A 555 -12.08 -22.19 7.59
CA LEU A 555 -13.31 -22.90 7.27
C LEU A 555 -13.80 -22.41 5.90
N THR A 556 -14.08 -23.32 4.98
CA THR A 556 -14.58 -23.01 3.64
C THR A 556 -15.69 -23.97 3.28
N THR A 557 -16.91 -23.54 3.48
CA THR A 557 -18.10 -24.18 2.95
C THR A 557 -18.55 -23.46 1.67
N GLU A 558 -19.65 -23.88 1.11
CA GLU A 558 -20.23 -23.26 -0.06
C GLU A 558 -20.65 -21.80 0.19
N ASP A 559 -21.30 -21.55 1.35
CA ASP A 559 -21.92 -20.27 1.68
C ASP A 559 -21.16 -19.47 2.77
N LEU A 560 -20.32 -20.15 3.58
CA LEU A 560 -19.58 -19.54 4.65
C LEU A 560 -18.06 -19.79 4.49
N LYS A 561 -17.30 -18.73 4.61
CA LYS A 561 -15.84 -18.76 4.60
C LYS A 561 -15.34 -17.97 5.79
N VAL A 562 -14.58 -18.62 6.67
CA VAL A 562 -13.99 -18.00 7.87
C VAL A 562 -12.50 -18.25 7.85
N GLU A 563 -11.75 -17.22 8.22
CA GLU A 563 -10.31 -17.31 8.50
C GLU A 563 -10.04 -16.60 9.82
N ALA A 564 -9.28 -17.24 10.70
CA ALA A 564 -8.84 -16.67 11.97
C ALA A 564 -7.35 -16.97 12.14
N ILE A 565 -6.53 -15.94 12.38
CA ILE A 565 -5.08 -16.01 12.40
C ILE A 565 -4.54 -15.26 13.61
N GLY A 566 -3.73 -15.93 14.44
CA GLY A 566 -2.86 -15.29 15.42
C GLY A 566 -1.46 -15.09 14.83
N TYR A 567 -0.81 -13.98 15.15
CA TYR A 567 0.56 -13.72 14.72
C TYR A 567 1.40 -13.10 15.84
N TYR A 568 2.71 -13.33 15.77
CA TYR A 568 3.70 -12.81 16.69
C TYR A 568 4.99 -12.50 15.92
N ASN A 569 5.40 -11.23 15.94
CA ASN A 569 6.58 -10.73 15.25
C ASN A 569 7.56 -10.16 16.29
N ASP A 570 8.74 -10.74 16.38
CA ASP A 570 9.82 -10.32 17.28
C ASP A 570 10.92 -9.63 16.50
N TYR A 571 11.04 -8.32 16.66
CA TYR A 571 12.06 -7.50 16.02
C TYR A 571 13.29 -7.39 16.92
N SER A 572 14.43 -7.83 16.42
CA SER A 572 15.72 -7.65 17.12
C SER A 572 16.37 -6.29 16.80
N ASN A 573 16.09 -5.72 15.65
CA ASN A 573 16.56 -4.41 15.22
C ASN A 573 15.54 -3.79 14.28
N MET A 574 14.59 -3.02 14.83
CA MET A 574 13.62 -2.26 14.05
C MET A 574 14.23 -0.93 13.63
N LEU A 575 13.92 -0.48 12.43
CA LEU A 575 14.39 0.79 11.87
C LEU A 575 13.25 1.79 11.75
N GLY A 576 13.45 2.99 12.26
CA GLY A 576 12.65 4.16 11.98
C GLY A 576 13.27 5.00 10.87
N SER A 577 12.52 5.96 10.32
CA SER A 577 13.06 6.96 9.39
C SER A 577 12.54 8.35 9.76
N ASP A 578 13.40 9.34 9.56
CA ASP A 578 13.08 10.75 9.79
C ASP A 578 12.22 11.31 8.65
N LEU A 579 10.98 10.82 8.56
CA LEU A 579 9.99 11.30 7.61
C LEU A 579 9.20 12.47 8.22
N ALA A 580 9.09 13.57 7.49
CA ALA A 580 8.24 14.68 7.90
C ALA A 580 6.77 14.25 8.08
N ALA A 581 6.31 13.29 7.29
CA ALA A 581 4.96 12.73 7.42
C ALA A 581 4.72 11.99 8.74
N ALA A 582 5.78 11.66 9.48
CA ALA A 582 5.75 11.02 10.80
C ALA A 582 6.19 11.95 11.93
N GLY A 583 6.26 13.26 11.70
CA GLY A 583 6.72 14.25 12.68
C GLY A 583 8.24 14.45 12.70
N GLY A 584 8.99 13.89 11.75
CA GLY A 584 10.44 14.10 11.64
C GLY A 584 10.80 15.36 10.84
N GLN A 585 12.10 15.68 10.84
CA GLN A 585 12.66 16.82 10.10
C GLN A 585 12.63 16.65 8.58
N GLY A 586 12.29 15.44 8.09
CA GLY A 586 12.23 15.13 6.66
C GLY A 586 13.60 14.90 6.02
N THR A 587 14.61 14.59 6.80
CA THR A 587 15.94 14.23 6.30
C THR A 587 15.90 12.89 5.58
N LEU A 588 14.93 12.03 5.93
CA LEU A 588 14.77 10.63 5.54
C LEU A 588 15.93 9.74 6.00
N ASP A 589 16.76 10.23 6.91
CA ASP A 589 17.78 9.40 7.53
C ASP A 589 17.09 8.36 8.42
N GLN A 590 17.57 7.13 8.36
CA GLN A 590 17.05 6.07 9.20
C GLN A 590 17.72 6.12 10.58
N PHE A 591 16.96 5.80 11.61
CA PHE A 591 17.49 5.61 12.96
C PHE A 591 17.13 4.21 13.48
N THR A 592 17.93 3.70 14.39
CA THR A 592 17.67 2.41 15.03
C THR A 592 16.65 2.61 16.15
N VAL A 593 15.51 1.95 16.03
CA VAL A 593 14.48 1.86 17.06
C VAL A 593 14.87 0.80 18.10
N GLY A 594 15.55 -0.26 17.68
CA GLY A 594 15.97 -1.37 18.53
C GLY A 594 14.99 -2.54 18.51
N ALA A 595 14.84 -3.22 19.66
CA ALA A 595 13.97 -4.38 19.76
C ALA A 595 12.52 -3.96 20.01
N ALA A 596 11.59 -4.60 19.29
CA ALA A 596 10.16 -4.41 19.46
C ALA A 596 9.40 -5.73 19.28
N ARG A 597 8.20 -5.80 19.85
CA ARG A 597 7.27 -6.91 19.67
C ARG A 597 5.98 -6.40 19.06
N VAL A 598 5.49 -7.12 18.07
CA VAL A 598 4.16 -6.89 17.50
C VAL A 598 3.41 -8.20 17.45
N GLN A 599 2.25 -8.24 18.07
CA GLN A 599 1.39 -9.42 18.07
C GLN A 599 -0.05 -9.04 17.79
N GLY A 600 -0.86 -10.00 17.33
CA GLY A 600 -2.24 -9.67 17.04
C GLY A 600 -3.07 -10.85 16.56
N PHE A 601 -4.29 -10.49 16.21
CA PHE A 601 -5.30 -11.42 15.73
C PHE A 601 -6.00 -10.83 14.50
N GLU A 602 -6.14 -11.64 13.46
CA GLU A 602 -6.83 -11.33 12.22
C GLU A 602 -8.04 -12.26 12.07
N PHE A 603 -9.19 -11.68 11.77
CA PHE A 603 -10.42 -12.44 11.51
C PHE A 603 -11.06 -11.97 10.21
N LEU A 604 -11.50 -12.89 9.39
CA LEU A 604 -12.26 -12.65 8.17
C LEU A 604 -13.41 -13.66 8.08
N ALA A 605 -14.62 -13.17 7.94
CA ALA A 605 -15.78 -13.99 7.61
C ALA A 605 -16.46 -13.45 6.35
N SER A 606 -16.82 -14.33 5.44
CA SER A 606 -17.65 -14.01 4.27
C SER A 606 -18.80 -15.03 4.23
N TRP A 607 -20.01 -14.54 4.26
CA TRP A 607 -21.21 -15.35 4.38
C TRP A 607 -22.29 -14.96 3.36
N GLN A 608 -22.95 -15.95 2.81
CA GLN A 608 -24.13 -15.82 1.94
C GLN A 608 -25.29 -16.52 2.62
N PRO A 609 -26.10 -15.80 3.45
CA PRO A 609 -27.13 -16.42 4.29
C PRO A 609 -28.34 -16.96 3.52
N LEU A 610 -28.63 -16.43 2.33
CA LEU A 610 -29.80 -16.81 1.57
C LEU A 610 -29.54 -18.03 0.66
N PRO A 611 -30.53 -18.93 0.52
CA PRO A 611 -30.42 -20.09 -0.37
C PRO A 611 -30.09 -19.67 -1.81
N LYS A 612 -29.31 -20.49 -2.50
CA LYS A 612 -28.94 -20.24 -3.91
C LYS A 612 -30.12 -20.25 -4.87
N SER A 613 -31.23 -20.89 -4.48
CA SER A 613 -32.47 -20.90 -5.23
C SER A 613 -33.22 -19.57 -5.24
N TRP A 614 -32.88 -18.66 -4.34
CA TRP A 614 -33.50 -17.33 -4.31
C TRP A 614 -32.83 -16.40 -5.33
N GLU A 615 -33.62 -15.54 -5.95
CA GLU A 615 -33.11 -14.51 -6.88
C GLU A 615 -32.32 -13.40 -6.17
N VAL A 616 -32.53 -13.25 -4.86
CA VAL A 616 -31.85 -12.26 -4.01
C VAL A 616 -30.67 -12.91 -3.31
N ARG A 617 -29.53 -12.20 -3.28
CA ARG A 617 -28.34 -12.57 -2.50
C ARG A 617 -28.00 -11.47 -1.51
N LEU A 618 -27.59 -11.86 -0.32
CA LEU A 618 -27.16 -10.96 0.76
C LEU A 618 -25.71 -11.27 1.17
N PRO A 619 -24.69 -10.97 0.35
CA PRO A 619 -23.30 -11.20 0.74
C PRO A 619 -22.93 -10.32 1.92
N VAL A 620 -22.48 -10.94 3.00
CA VAL A 620 -21.95 -10.30 4.20
C VAL A 620 -20.45 -10.59 4.30
N GLN A 621 -19.65 -9.59 4.59
CA GLN A 621 -18.23 -9.76 4.90
C GLN A 621 -17.88 -8.96 6.13
N VAL A 622 -17.17 -9.57 7.07
CA VAL A 622 -16.64 -8.91 8.26
C VAL A 622 -15.16 -9.20 8.36
N SER A 623 -14.37 -8.17 8.54
CA SER A 623 -12.95 -8.29 8.90
C SER A 623 -12.67 -7.56 10.21
N TYR A 624 -11.82 -8.16 11.03
CA TYR A 624 -11.35 -7.59 12.29
C TYR A 624 -9.84 -7.79 12.41
N THR A 625 -9.17 -6.77 12.92
CA THR A 625 -7.75 -6.82 13.24
C THR A 625 -7.53 -6.29 14.65
N LEU A 626 -6.84 -7.06 15.47
CA LEU A 626 -6.21 -6.63 16.72
C LEU A 626 -4.71 -6.53 16.46
N THR A 627 -4.10 -5.40 16.79
CA THR A 627 -2.65 -5.22 16.74
C THR A 627 -2.17 -4.63 18.06
N ASP A 628 -1.30 -5.35 18.73
CA ASP A 628 -0.67 -4.95 19.98
C ASP A 628 0.83 -4.80 19.74
N THR A 629 1.40 -3.65 20.12
CA THR A 629 2.80 -3.32 19.86
C THR A 629 3.50 -2.92 21.14
N GLN A 630 4.78 -3.28 21.26
CA GLN A 630 5.56 -2.94 22.46
C GLN A 630 7.04 -2.77 22.11
N MET A 631 7.62 -1.62 22.48
CA MET A 631 9.07 -1.41 22.51
C MET A 631 9.70 -2.25 23.62
N LYS A 632 10.84 -2.86 23.35
CA LYS A 632 11.56 -3.70 24.33
C LYS A 632 12.76 -2.99 24.97
N ASN A 633 13.21 -1.88 24.41
CA ASN A 633 14.36 -1.11 24.88
C ASN A 633 14.06 0.39 24.90
N GLU A 634 14.88 1.14 25.61
CA GLU A 634 14.86 2.58 25.69
C GLU A 634 15.81 3.18 24.65
N PHE A 635 15.43 4.31 24.06
CA PHE A 635 16.27 5.08 23.17
C PHE A 635 15.72 6.51 23.01
N TYR A 636 16.54 7.39 22.43
CA TYR A 636 16.14 8.74 22.02
C TYR A 636 16.24 8.89 20.50
N SER A 637 15.29 9.56 19.89
CA SER A 637 15.38 10.00 18.51
C SER A 637 14.80 11.39 18.33
N SER A 638 15.32 12.14 17.35
CA SER A 638 14.80 13.48 17.02
C SER A 638 13.35 13.46 16.53
N ALA A 639 12.88 12.32 16.00
CA ALA A 639 11.54 12.17 15.47
C ALA A 639 10.50 11.75 16.52
N TRP A 640 10.92 11.02 17.56
CA TRP A 640 10.00 10.45 18.56
C TRP A 640 10.28 10.93 20.01
N GLY A 641 11.37 11.66 20.23
CA GLY A 641 11.81 12.05 21.57
C GLY A 641 12.37 10.86 22.38
N GLU A 642 12.13 10.85 23.68
CA GLU A 642 12.45 9.74 24.56
C GLU A 642 11.42 8.63 24.41
N VAL A 643 11.89 7.41 24.22
CA VAL A 643 11.09 6.20 24.09
C VAL A 643 11.50 5.21 25.18
N PHE A 644 10.53 4.64 25.89
CA PHE A 644 10.75 3.71 27.00
C PHE A 644 10.33 2.29 26.63
N ALA A 645 10.92 1.32 27.33
CA ALA A 645 10.48 -0.05 27.24
C ALA A 645 9.00 -0.18 27.68
N GLY A 646 8.17 -0.85 26.89
CA GLY A 646 6.74 -0.93 27.08
C GLY A 646 5.92 0.05 26.26
N ASP A 647 6.53 1.06 25.64
CA ASP A 647 5.82 2.00 24.77
C ASP A 647 5.23 1.31 23.54
N GLU A 648 4.03 1.74 23.16
CA GLU A 648 3.37 1.33 21.93
C GLU A 648 3.94 2.12 20.73
N LEU A 649 3.98 1.47 19.57
CA LEU A 649 4.35 2.11 18.30
C LEU A 649 3.29 3.14 17.86
N PRO A 650 3.69 4.30 17.33
CA PRO A 650 2.74 5.29 16.84
C PRO A 650 2.10 4.90 15.52
N TYR A 651 0.95 5.53 15.19
CA TYR A 651 0.20 5.39 13.94
C TYR A 651 -0.31 3.96 13.67
N ILE A 652 -0.59 3.19 14.71
CA ILE A 652 -1.16 1.85 14.63
C ILE A 652 -2.47 1.81 15.42
N PHE A 653 -3.57 1.45 14.75
CA PHE A 653 -4.84 1.20 15.41
C PHE A 653 -4.80 -0.14 16.16
N ARG A 654 -5.14 -0.14 17.44
CA ARG A 654 -5.24 -1.38 18.22
C ARG A 654 -6.37 -2.27 17.72
N HIS A 655 -7.52 -1.67 17.39
CA HIS A 655 -8.68 -2.36 16.84
C HIS A 655 -9.12 -1.72 15.53
N ALA A 656 -9.28 -2.52 14.49
CA ALA A 656 -9.85 -2.12 13.22
C ALA A 656 -10.93 -3.15 12.81
N VAL A 657 -12.13 -2.66 12.46
CA VAL A 657 -13.26 -3.48 11.99
C VAL A 657 -13.70 -2.94 10.62
N ASN A 658 -13.96 -3.82 9.68
CA ASN A 658 -14.70 -3.48 8.46
C ASN A 658 -15.82 -4.51 8.26
N ALA A 659 -17.05 -4.04 8.19
CA ALA A 659 -18.22 -4.85 7.87
C ALA A 659 -18.85 -4.37 6.56
N GLN A 660 -19.16 -5.28 5.67
CA GLN A 660 -19.80 -5.02 4.39
C GLN A 660 -21.06 -5.85 4.26
N LEU A 661 -22.17 -5.20 3.91
CA LEU A 661 -23.43 -5.84 3.57
C LEU A 661 -23.75 -5.54 2.12
N GLY A 662 -24.05 -6.56 1.33
CA GLY A 662 -24.50 -6.44 -0.05
C GLY A 662 -25.96 -6.90 -0.20
N LEU A 663 -26.63 -6.36 -1.20
CA LEU A 663 -27.89 -6.83 -1.75
C LEU A 663 -27.71 -6.96 -3.27
N GLU A 664 -27.79 -8.18 -3.79
CA GLU A 664 -27.72 -8.44 -5.23
C GLU A 664 -29.07 -9.00 -5.69
N TYR A 665 -29.73 -8.35 -6.65
CA TYR A 665 -30.97 -8.81 -7.25
C TYR A 665 -30.96 -8.52 -8.74
N LYS A 666 -30.92 -9.58 -9.56
CA LYS A 666 -30.94 -9.48 -11.05
C LYS A 666 -29.98 -8.41 -11.60
N TRP A 667 -30.52 -7.25 -11.91
CA TRP A 667 -29.82 -6.11 -12.48
C TRP A 667 -29.35 -5.07 -11.46
N LEU A 668 -29.76 -5.20 -10.17
CA LEU A 668 -29.48 -4.25 -9.10
C LEU A 668 -28.47 -4.83 -8.09
N GLU A 669 -27.48 -4.05 -7.73
CA GLU A 669 -26.51 -4.35 -6.66
C GLU A 669 -26.43 -3.12 -5.75
N ALA A 670 -26.69 -3.30 -4.45
CA ALA A 670 -26.50 -2.27 -3.42
C ALA A 670 -25.49 -2.79 -2.39
N ASN A 671 -24.63 -1.92 -1.88
CA ASN A 671 -23.64 -2.29 -0.86
C ASN A 671 -23.52 -1.17 0.19
N LEU A 672 -23.34 -1.58 1.43
CA LEU A 672 -23.02 -0.73 2.57
C LEU A 672 -21.70 -1.23 3.19
N SER A 673 -20.81 -0.32 3.53
CA SER A 673 -19.57 -0.61 4.26
C SER A 673 -19.53 0.24 5.53
N ILE A 674 -19.21 -0.39 6.64
CA ILE A 674 -19.03 0.22 7.95
C ILE A 674 -17.58 -0.03 8.36
N ARG A 675 -16.83 1.03 8.63
CA ARG A 675 -15.47 0.93 9.15
C ARG A 675 -15.36 1.60 10.51
N TYR A 676 -14.84 0.88 11.48
CA TYR A 676 -14.44 1.38 12.80
C TYR A 676 -12.94 1.26 12.98
N ASN A 677 -12.31 2.31 13.47
CA ASN A 677 -10.94 2.31 13.98
C ASN A 677 -10.95 2.80 15.43
N SER A 678 -10.18 2.15 16.30
CA SER A 678 -9.95 2.60 17.67
C SER A 678 -9.13 3.90 17.72
N ASP A 679 -8.96 4.43 18.91
CA ASP A 679 -7.98 5.48 19.19
C ASP A 679 -6.59 5.07 18.72
N MET A 680 -5.78 6.06 18.32
CA MET A 680 -4.41 5.86 17.84
C MET A 680 -3.52 6.98 18.37
N ARG A 681 -2.33 6.62 18.86
CA ARG A 681 -1.30 7.57 19.27
C ARG A 681 -0.43 8.02 18.10
N THR A 682 0.06 9.25 18.13
CA THR A 682 0.96 9.80 17.11
C THR A 682 2.43 9.85 17.55
N THR A 683 2.70 9.58 18.82
CA THR A 683 4.03 9.45 19.42
C THR A 683 4.10 8.18 20.25
N PRO A 684 5.27 7.55 20.45
CA PRO A 684 5.41 6.42 21.37
C PRO A 684 4.90 6.76 22.77
N GLY A 685 4.43 5.77 23.51
CA GLY A 685 3.97 5.96 24.88
C GLY A 685 3.10 4.81 25.37
N GLN A 686 2.69 4.88 26.66
CA GLN A 686 1.91 3.87 27.36
C GLN A 686 0.59 4.45 27.89
N GLY A 687 -0.39 3.58 28.10
CA GLY A 687 -1.64 3.94 28.78
C GLY A 687 -2.48 4.98 28.02
N ARG A 688 -3.09 5.91 28.78
CA ARG A 688 -3.98 6.92 28.21
C ARG A 688 -3.23 7.89 27.29
N ILE A 689 -3.75 8.08 26.08
CA ILE A 689 -3.17 8.96 25.09
C ILE A 689 -3.49 10.43 25.45
N ALA A 690 -2.46 11.27 25.56
CA ALA A 690 -2.64 12.70 25.75
C ALA A 690 -3.34 13.34 24.54
N LYS A 691 -4.20 14.35 24.75
CA LYS A 691 -5.00 14.99 23.71
C LYS A 691 -4.15 15.49 22.53
N ALA A 692 -2.98 16.03 22.81
CA ALA A 692 -2.04 16.53 21.79
C ALA A 692 -1.52 15.43 20.84
N HIS A 693 -1.54 14.17 21.28
CA HIS A 693 -1.03 13.02 20.53
C HIS A 693 -2.11 12.00 20.16
N LEU A 694 -3.39 12.36 20.38
CA LEU A 694 -4.53 11.48 20.16
C LEU A 694 -5.15 11.69 18.77
N ILE A 695 -5.30 10.63 18.02
CA ILE A 695 -6.27 10.52 16.92
C ILE A 695 -7.46 9.73 17.46
N PRO A 696 -8.63 10.39 17.64
CA PRO A 696 -9.80 9.74 18.24
C PRO A 696 -10.36 8.60 17.37
N SER A 697 -10.99 7.64 18.01
CA SER A 697 -11.74 6.59 17.33
C SER A 697 -12.84 7.15 16.43
N HIS A 698 -13.08 6.48 15.33
CA HIS A 698 -14.09 6.92 14.38
C HIS A 698 -14.73 5.76 13.63
N THR A 699 -16.01 5.95 13.27
CA THR A 699 -16.78 5.07 12.41
C THR A 699 -17.17 5.81 11.16
N ILE A 700 -16.89 5.23 9.99
CA ILE A 700 -17.23 5.78 8.67
C ILE A 700 -18.12 4.81 7.92
N LEU A 701 -19.14 5.36 7.25
CA LEU A 701 -20.12 4.64 6.45
C LEU A 701 -19.95 5.02 4.98
N ASP A 702 -19.80 4.01 4.11
CA ASP A 702 -19.75 4.19 2.65
C ASP A 702 -20.83 3.31 2.01
N ALA A 703 -21.44 3.75 0.90
CA ALA A 703 -22.44 2.98 0.17
C ALA A 703 -22.21 3.00 -1.33
N SER A 704 -22.72 1.99 -2.03
CA SER A 704 -22.78 1.96 -3.49
C SER A 704 -24.08 1.34 -3.99
N LEU A 705 -24.55 1.85 -5.10
CA LEU A 705 -25.70 1.33 -5.85
C LEU A 705 -25.29 1.17 -7.31
N LYS A 706 -25.58 0.02 -7.92
CA LYS A 706 -25.32 -0.24 -9.33
C LYS A 706 -26.55 -0.83 -10.00
N ALA A 707 -26.85 -0.32 -11.18
CA ALA A 707 -27.93 -0.80 -12.03
C ALA A 707 -27.37 -1.26 -13.37
N ARG A 708 -27.45 -2.55 -13.68
CA ARG A 708 -27.09 -3.11 -14.98
C ARG A 708 -28.28 -2.92 -15.94
N ILE A 709 -28.20 -1.91 -16.80
CA ILE A 709 -29.27 -1.55 -17.73
C ILE A 709 -29.37 -2.59 -18.85
N ASN A 710 -28.21 -3.04 -19.36
CA ASN A 710 -28.09 -4.12 -20.34
C ASN A 710 -26.70 -4.75 -20.27
N ARG A 711 -26.35 -5.63 -21.21
CA ARG A 711 -25.04 -6.30 -21.24
C ARG A 711 -23.86 -5.37 -21.43
N TYR A 712 -24.07 -4.17 -21.96
CA TYR A 712 -23.02 -3.18 -22.26
C TYR A 712 -22.96 -2.04 -21.23
N LEU A 713 -24.08 -1.67 -20.64
CA LEU A 713 -24.22 -0.45 -19.83
C LEU A 713 -24.58 -0.75 -18.39
N THR A 714 -23.77 -0.24 -17.47
CA THR A 714 -24.05 -0.21 -16.02
C THR A 714 -23.97 1.23 -15.52
N LEU A 715 -24.97 1.67 -14.78
CA LEU A 715 -24.97 2.92 -14.03
C LEU A 715 -24.55 2.65 -12.58
N SER A 716 -23.91 3.61 -11.93
CA SER A 716 -23.51 3.51 -10.53
C SER A 716 -23.69 4.82 -9.79
N LEU A 717 -24.02 4.72 -8.50
CA LEU A 717 -24.01 5.81 -7.54
C LEU A 717 -23.20 5.37 -6.34
N ASN A 718 -22.17 6.11 -5.99
CA ASN A 718 -21.30 5.80 -4.87
C ASN A 718 -21.31 6.96 -3.89
N ALA A 719 -21.37 6.66 -2.60
CA ALA A 719 -21.31 7.66 -1.54
C ALA A 719 -20.25 7.27 -0.52
N VAL A 720 -19.44 8.23 -0.11
CA VAL A 720 -18.41 8.07 0.92
C VAL A 720 -18.75 8.96 2.11
N ASN A 721 -18.45 8.47 3.31
CA ASN A 721 -18.75 9.14 4.57
C ASN A 721 -20.22 9.63 4.64
N LEU A 722 -21.17 8.70 4.48
CA LEU A 722 -22.62 8.98 4.45
C LEU A 722 -23.12 9.82 5.63
N ALA A 723 -22.55 9.63 6.81
CA ALA A 723 -22.90 10.37 8.02
C ALA A 723 -22.28 11.78 8.07
N ASN A 724 -21.52 12.18 7.05
CA ASN A 724 -20.76 13.44 7.01
C ASN A 724 -19.98 13.71 8.31
N LYS A 725 -19.39 12.67 8.88
CA LYS A 725 -18.64 12.77 10.12
C LYS A 725 -17.35 13.56 9.89
N VAL A 726 -17.11 14.60 10.69
CA VAL A 726 -15.79 15.22 10.79
C VAL A 726 -14.93 14.33 11.66
N TYR A 727 -13.80 13.88 11.14
CA TYR A 727 -12.87 13.00 11.85
C TYR A 727 -11.42 13.37 11.54
N LEU A 728 -10.55 13.19 12.54
CA LEU A 728 -9.13 13.44 12.44
C LEU A 728 -8.43 12.19 11.88
N VAL A 729 -7.56 12.35 10.89
CA VAL A 729 -6.82 11.24 10.27
C VAL A 729 -5.33 11.28 10.57
N SER A 730 -4.75 12.48 10.76
CA SER A 730 -3.33 12.68 11.04
C SER A 730 -3.09 14.00 11.78
N ARG A 731 -2.01 14.04 12.58
CA ARG A 731 -1.47 15.24 13.23
C ARG A 731 -0.14 15.67 12.62
N HIS A 732 0.44 14.84 11.77
CA HIS A 732 1.71 15.09 11.10
C HIS A 732 1.54 15.28 9.60
N PRO A 733 2.48 16.00 8.95
CA PRO A 733 3.71 16.60 9.49
C PRO A 733 3.50 17.84 10.36
N SER A 734 2.47 18.63 10.17
CA SER A 734 2.27 19.87 10.92
C SER A 734 0.79 20.18 11.09
N GLY A 735 0.24 19.97 12.30
CA GLY A 735 -1.16 20.27 12.64
C GLY A 735 -2.17 19.21 12.19
N LEU A 736 -3.44 19.46 12.50
CA LEU A 736 -4.54 18.51 12.38
C LEU A 736 -5.07 18.41 10.94
N ARG A 737 -5.32 17.19 10.48
CA ARG A 737 -5.82 16.92 9.13
C ARG A 737 -7.15 16.18 9.18
N PRO A 738 -8.20 16.69 8.52
CA PRO A 738 -9.49 16.03 8.44
C PRO A 738 -9.46 14.87 7.42
N GLY A 739 -10.28 13.85 7.69
CA GLY A 739 -10.64 12.87 6.68
C GLY A 739 -11.62 13.44 5.66
N HIS A 740 -11.93 12.63 4.64
CA HIS A 740 -12.82 13.03 3.55
C HIS A 740 -14.24 13.31 4.07
N PRO A 741 -14.84 14.48 3.79
CA PRO A 741 -16.25 14.77 4.14
C PRO A 741 -17.21 13.89 3.33
N PHE A 742 -18.53 14.09 3.51
CA PHE A 742 -19.52 13.43 2.65
C PHE A 742 -19.25 13.74 1.18
N GLY A 743 -19.27 12.69 0.34
CA GLY A 743 -19.15 12.81 -1.09
C GLY A 743 -20.04 11.81 -1.82
N ILE A 744 -20.67 12.25 -2.93
CA ILE A 744 -21.51 11.43 -3.79
C ILE A 744 -21.06 11.52 -5.25
N TYR A 745 -21.01 10.38 -5.94
CA TYR A 745 -20.44 10.24 -7.28
C TYR A 745 -21.34 9.37 -8.15
N GLY A 746 -21.87 9.95 -9.24
CA GLY A 746 -22.57 9.22 -10.28
C GLY A 746 -21.59 8.70 -11.33
N GLY A 747 -21.80 7.48 -11.80
CA GLY A 747 -20.88 6.85 -12.76
C GLY A 747 -21.58 6.00 -13.81
N VAL A 748 -20.84 5.79 -14.90
CA VAL A 748 -21.23 4.93 -16.01
C VAL A 748 -20.09 3.97 -16.36
N ARG A 749 -20.44 2.72 -16.64
CA ARG A 749 -19.53 1.72 -17.20
C ARG A 749 -20.11 1.21 -18.51
N ILE A 750 -19.28 1.22 -19.55
CA ILE A 750 -19.60 0.68 -20.89
C ILE A 750 -18.55 -0.38 -21.20
N ASN A 751 -18.96 -1.57 -21.62
CA ASN A 751 -18.09 -2.67 -22.09
C ASN A 751 -18.58 -3.13 -23.46
N LEU A 752 -17.65 -3.23 -24.42
CA LEU A 752 -17.91 -3.64 -25.81
C LEU A 752 -17.14 -4.92 -26.14
#